data_42953c3dd241ef701069fe6e39b8a934
#
_entry.id   42953c3dd241ef701069fe6e39b8a934
#
_cell.length_a   1.000
_cell.length_b   1.000
_cell.length_c   1.000
_cell.angle_alpha   90.00
_cell.angle_beta   90.00
_cell.angle_gamma   90.00
#
_symmetry.space_group_name_H-M   'P 1'
#
loop_
_entity.id
_entity.type
_entity.pdbx_description
1 polymer ?
#
loop_
_entity_poly.entity_id
_entity_poly.type
_entity_poly.pdbx_seq_one_letter_code
_entity_poly.pdbx_strand_id
1 'polypeptide(L)'
;MRKLKVNDFFCGCGGLGIAFQEAGYEIVGAWDFDKFAVETYRENVGDHVQKADIKELHQEDIPQADVWAFGFPCFTGDSMVLTENGYAPIINIKPGDKVLTHKNRYKTVLKALSNGKHEIFKIKGMCVDEIRTTENHKFLVRTKKLFWNNEKRVYTRKFNAPEWKEVKNLTKDDYLGVAINQNSIIPKWDGVLFKRNYNGRDKHVNDLSEKMQNGKFWWLVGRYFADGWLREKGVVFGIGRAKADLFEQATEGIFHFTKSEEKTVNKYIVSSKELVAFLKQFGKGAMNKHLTNTILDLPPYLLDHFLKGYFSGDGWYCESNGVYKCASISRLLIYGIGQCVAKCYHRPFAIYKTENKPTHVIEGRTVRQNDVYSLTFKKENRKQDKAFFENGYIWFPLQSIEKCEIEEVFDIEVEEDHSFTVQNTIVHNCQDLSVAGKQKGMILKCQDCGEVVEINPEEYTGENACPKCGGKDLRADSRSGCFFEIMRLLEETEREREEAMPAVIIAENVRGLKPYLPVLCMEYERHGYTAHIQMFNSKYWGVPQNRERYAVIGTRNKLGLSFKFPEEQHDFVPKLSDFLEKDVPEKYYLSDEKAQTIIQQALQKLEKLGKCHACITPDRVNKRQNGPRAKAEEEEPMFTLTAQDLHGVIVLDEEYPITVAVNKNGRNVTKLTDTSPCLTARDYKGYAGKLEMIAVIEEEKGVDNGKDSR
;
A
#
# COMPACT_ATOMS: atom_id res chain seq x y z
N MET A 1 16.39 10.66 -45.63
CA MET A 1 15.38 11.46 -44.88
C MET A 1 16.03 11.91 -43.57
N ARG A 2 15.77 13.14 -43.09
CA ARG A 2 16.25 13.53 -41.75
C ARG A 2 15.53 12.70 -40.69
N LYS A 3 16.22 12.35 -39.61
CA LYS A 3 15.53 11.75 -38.45
C LYS A 3 14.63 12.79 -37.82
N LEU A 4 13.40 12.38 -37.45
CA LEU A 4 12.50 13.21 -36.67
C LEU A 4 13.00 13.29 -35.23
N LYS A 5 12.84 14.47 -34.61
CA LYS A 5 13.36 14.79 -33.28
C LYS A 5 12.24 14.74 -32.23
N VAL A 6 12.56 14.24 -31.02
CA VAL A 6 11.62 14.06 -29.91
C VAL A 6 12.13 14.73 -28.66
N ASN A 7 11.23 15.40 -27.93
CA ASN A 7 11.39 15.81 -26.55
C ASN A 7 10.49 14.93 -25.64
N ASP A 8 11.10 14.28 -24.63
CA ASP A 8 10.45 13.33 -23.71
C ASP A 8 10.35 13.95 -22.31
N PHE A 9 9.14 14.45 -21.95
CA PHE A 9 8.89 15.08 -20.66
C PHE A 9 8.32 14.04 -19.67
N PHE A 10 8.78 14.12 -18.41
CA PHE A 10 8.51 13.11 -17.39
C PHE A 10 8.95 11.72 -17.86
N CYS A 11 10.12 11.68 -18.44
CA CYS A 11 10.64 10.56 -19.21
C CYS A 11 10.82 9.27 -18.37
N GLY A 12 10.81 9.37 -17.05
CA GLY A 12 10.97 8.23 -16.14
C GLY A 12 12.25 7.44 -16.45
N CYS A 13 12.15 6.12 -16.46
CA CYS A 13 13.28 5.23 -16.83
C CYS A 13 13.44 5.03 -18.34
N GLY A 14 12.73 5.78 -19.18
CA GLY A 14 12.94 5.81 -20.64
C GLY A 14 11.98 4.95 -21.47
N GLY A 15 10.82 4.57 -20.95
CA GLY A 15 9.89 3.71 -21.70
C GLY A 15 9.43 4.29 -23.04
N LEU A 16 9.08 5.58 -23.09
CA LEU A 16 8.77 6.29 -24.33
C LEU A 16 10.05 6.53 -25.16
N GLY A 17 11.14 6.92 -24.49
CA GLY A 17 12.43 7.15 -25.15
C GLY A 17 12.93 5.95 -25.95
N ILE A 18 12.92 4.74 -25.37
CA ILE A 18 13.27 3.49 -26.04
C ILE A 18 12.38 3.27 -27.28
N ALA A 19 11.06 3.41 -27.12
CA ALA A 19 10.12 3.20 -28.22
C ALA A 19 10.35 4.16 -29.38
N PHE A 20 10.68 5.43 -29.10
CA PHE A 20 11.02 6.40 -30.16
C PHE A 20 12.36 6.09 -30.85
N GLN A 21 13.37 5.63 -30.09
CA GLN A 21 14.66 5.22 -30.69
C GLN A 21 14.48 4.01 -31.60
N GLU A 22 13.72 2.99 -31.16
CA GLU A 22 13.42 1.80 -31.96
C GLU A 22 12.63 2.16 -33.25
N ALA A 23 11.74 3.15 -33.15
CA ALA A 23 11.04 3.70 -34.32
C ALA A 23 11.89 4.58 -35.22
N GLY A 24 13.18 4.78 -34.89
CA GLY A 24 14.16 5.52 -35.70
C GLY A 24 14.18 7.03 -35.49
N TYR A 25 13.53 7.54 -34.41
CA TYR A 25 13.56 8.95 -34.02
C TYR A 25 14.86 9.29 -33.30
N GLU A 26 15.20 10.58 -33.25
CA GLU A 26 16.30 11.15 -32.46
C GLU A 26 15.71 11.87 -31.24
N ILE A 27 16.07 11.45 -30.02
CA ILE A 27 15.67 12.17 -28.82
C ILE A 27 16.66 13.29 -28.59
N VAL A 28 16.19 14.55 -28.61
CA VAL A 28 17.03 15.74 -28.49
C VAL A 28 16.98 16.38 -27.11
N GLY A 29 15.94 16.06 -26.31
CA GLY A 29 15.80 16.46 -24.94
C GLY A 29 14.95 15.49 -24.17
N ALA A 30 15.30 15.22 -22.91
CA ALA A 30 14.51 14.44 -21.98
C ALA A 30 14.63 15.04 -20.57
N TRP A 31 13.50 15.12 -19.84
CA TRP A 31 13.46 15.71 -18.51
C TRP A 31 12.66 14.86 -17.55
N ASP A 32 13.24 14.66 -16.37
CA ASP A 32 12.55 14.14 -15.20
C ASP A 32 13.08 14.82 -13.94
N PHE A 33 12.23 15.01 -12.92
CA PHE A 33 12.69 15.59 -11.66
C PHE A 33 13.38 14.55 -10.76
N ASP A 34 13.13 13.24 -10.99
CA ASP A 34 13.71 12.15 -10.24
C ASP A 34 15.12 11.81 -10.76
N LYS A 35 16.11 11.90 -9.88
CA LYS A 35 17.51 11.67 -10.26
C LYS A 35 17.80 10.21 -10.67
N PHE A 36 17.08 9.24 -10.09
CA PHE A 36 17.32 7.82 -10.39
C PHE A 36 16.60 7.40 -11.68
N ALA A 37 15.44 7.99 -11.95
CA ALA A 37 14.82 7.89 -13.26
C ALA A 37 15.79 8.42 -14.34
N VAL A 38 16.38 9.59 -14.09
CA VAL A 38 17.40 10.19 -14.97
C VAL A 38 18.66 9.31 -15.10
N GLU A 39 19.16 8.71 -14.02
CA GLU A 39 20.29 7.77 -14.06
C GLU A 39 19.95 6.52 -14.87
N THR A 40 18.77 5.91 -14.62
CA THR A 40 18.29 4.74 -15.37
C THR A 40 18.05 5.07 -16.85
N TYR A 41 17.49 6.24 -17.13
CA TYR A 41 17.31 6.73 -18.49
C TYR A 41 18.64 6.87 -19.22
N ARG A 42 19.63 7.45 -18.53
CA ARG A 42 20.99 7.64 -19.09
C ARG A 42 21.66 6.32 -19.45
N GLU A 43 21.50 5.29 -18.60
CA GLU A 43 22.07 3.97 -18.85
C GLU A 43 21.39 3.24 -20.02
N ASN A 44 20.06 3.42 -20.21
CA ASN A 44 19.29 2.63 -21.17
C ASN A 44 18.97 3.37 -22.48
N VAL A 45 18.91 4.70 -22.45
CA VAL A 45 18.46 5.52 -23.61
C VAL A 45 19.55 6.48 -24.08
N GLY A 46 20.16 7.27 -23.18
CA GLY A 46 21.26 8.17 -23.55
C GLY A 46 21.44 9.37 -22.61
N ASP A 47 22.56 10.08 -22.81
CA ASP A 47 23.03 11.18 -21.94
C ASP A 47 22.27 12.51 -22.12
N HIS A 48 21.36 12.61 -23.08
CA HIS A 48 20.56 13.81 -23.36
C HIS A 48 19.49 14.11 -22.31
N VAL A 49 19.35 13.26 -21.29
CA VAL A 49 18.41 13.44 -20.18
C VAL A 49 18.93 14.43 -19.15
N GLN A 50 18.06 15.33 -18.69
CA GLN A 50 18.34 16.33 -17.67
C GLN A 50 17.41 16.15 -16.46
N LYS A 51 17.97 16.42 -15.27
CA LYS A 51 17.15 16.51 -14.06
C LYS A 51 16.57 17.91 -13.94
N ALA A 52 15.26 18.06 -14.13
CA ALA A 52 14.58 19.36 -14.02
C ALA A 52 13.12 19.22 -13.55
N ASP A 53 12.59 20.22 -12.85
CA ASP A 53 11.14 20.37 -12.60
C ASP A 53 10.54 21.11 -13.80
N ILE A 54 9.51 20.55 -14.43
CA ILE A 54 8.81 21.12 -15.58
C ILE A 54 8.30 22.55 -15.31
N LYS A 55 8.01 22.88 -14.05
CA LYS A 55 7.54 24.21 -13.64
C LYS A 55 8.62 25.28 -13.74
N GLU A 56 9.87 24.88 -13.69
CA GLU A 56 11.03 25.77 -13.75
C GLU A 56 11.58 25.90 -15.17
N LEU A 57 11.13 25.04 -16.11
CA LEU A 57 11.57 25.09 -17.50
C LEU A 57 10.86 26.22 -18.25
N HIS A 58 11.62 26.84 -19.16
CA HIS A 58 11.16 27.84 -20.13
C HIS A 58 11.43 27.35 -21.55
N GLN A 59 10.81 27.99 -22.53
CA GLN A 59 10.95 27.58 -23.92
C GLN A 59 12.41 27.60 -24.42
N GLU A 60 13.27 28.39 -23.78
CA GLU A 60 14.71 28.49 -24.08
C GLU A 60 15.47 27.21 -23.74
N ASP A 61 14.99 26.48 -22.71
CA ASP A 61 15.58 25.23 -22.24
C ASP A 61 15.18 24.03 -23.11
N ILE A 62 14.18 24.21 -23.99
CA ILE A 62 13.60 23.14 -24.78
C ILE A 62 14.19 23.13 -26.19
N PRO A 63 14.97 22.10 -26.58
CA PRO A 63 15.45 21.95 -27.95
C PRO A 63 14.31 21.87 -28.94
N GLN A 64 14.55 22.38 -30.15
CA GLN A 64 13.58 22.21 -31.23
C GLN A 64 13.39 20.73 -31.58
N ALA A 65 12.15 20.26 -31.52
CA ALA A 65 11.77 18.89 -31.82
C ALA A 65 10.48 18.81 -32.64
N ASP A 66 10.34 17.71 -33.40
CA ASP A 66 9.15 17.44 -34.18
C ASP A 66 7.99 16.89 -33.33
N VAL A 67 8.33 16.26 -32.16
CA VAL A 67 7.38 15.58 -31.26
C VAL A 67 7.67 15.92 -29.78
N TRP A 68 6.61 16.10 -28.95
CA TRP A 68 6.66 16.24 -27.49
C TRP A 68 5.79 15.19 -26.77
N ALA A 69 6.27 14.47 -25.72
CA ALA A 69 5.64 13.31 -25.00
C ALA A 69 5.75 13.25 -23.45
N PHE A 70 4.80 12.70 -22.60
CA PHE A 70 4.70 12.79 -21.08
C PHE A 70 3.75 11.85 -20.20
N GLY A 71 3.90 11.61 -18.76
CA GLY A 71 3.15 10.74 -17.71
C GLY A 71 3.47 10.83 -16.13
N PHE A 72 2.81 10.30 -14.85
CA PHE A 72 2.88 10.73 -13.36
C PHE A 72 2.67 9.79 -12.09
N PRO A 73 3.13 9.86 -10.59
CA PRO A 73 3.24 8.92 -9.33
C PRO A 73 2.69 9.16 -7.84
N CYS A 74 3.05 8.38 -6.51
CA CYS A 74 2.55 8.22 -5.05
C CYS A 74 3.31 7.50 -3.84
N PHE A 75 2.70 6.60 -2.81
CA PHE A 75 3.19 6.03 -1.49
C PHE A 75 3.74 4.59 -1.47
N THR A 76 4.51 4.16 -0.35
CA THR A 76 5.01 2.77 -0.17
C THR A 76 3.93 1.79 0.32
N GLY A 77 3.98 0.52 -0.13
CA GLY A 77 2.91 -0.47 0.05
C GLY A 77 2.69 -0.98 1.47
N ASP A 78 3.68 -0.90 2.34
CA ASP A 78 3.61 -1.32 3.74
C ASP A 78 3.03 -0.26 4.68
N SER A 79 2.69 0.92 4.16
CA SER A 79 2.04 1.99 4.92
C SER A 79 0.70 1.53 5.47
N MET A 80 0.51 1.68 6.81
CA MET A 80 -0.63 1.13 7.54
C MET A 80 -1.79 2.11 7.57
N VAL A 81 -2.88 1.78 6.89
CA VAL A 81 -4.12 2.57 6.84
C VAL A 81 -5.11 2.06 7.88
N LEU A 82 -5.79 2.96 8.61
CA LEU A 82 -6.84 2.59 9.56
C LEU A 82 -8.19 2.44 8.83
N THR A 83 -8.64 1.19 8.73
CA THR A 83 -9.90 0.79 8.10
C THR A 83 -10.98 0.47 9.13
N GLU A 84 -12.24 0.25 8.69
CA GLU A 84 -13.32 -0.27 9.54
C GLU A 84 -13.05 -1.69 10.09
N ASN A 85 -12.06 -2.40 9.58
CA ASN A 85 -11.63 -3.72 10.05
C ASN A 85 -10.32 -3.68 10.85
N GLY A 86 -9.87 -2.49 11.26
CA GLY A 86 -8.58 -2.24 11.91
C GLY A 86 -7.50 -1.81 10.92
N TYR A 87 -6.25 -1.83 11.35
CA TYR A 87 -5.13 -1.43 10.49
C TYR A 87 -4.82 -2.46 9.42
N ALA A 88 -4.67 -2.01 8.19
CA ALA A 88 -4.23 -2.82 7.06
C ALA A 88 -3.15 -2.08 6.25
N PRO A 89 -2.14 -2.79 5.68
CA PRO A 89 -1.21 -2.18 4.74
C PRO A 89 -1.96 -1.56 3.55
N ILE A 90 -1.53 -0.38 3.06
CA ILE A 90 -2.21 0.32 1.96
C ILE A 90 -2.33 -0.55 0.72
N ILE A 91 -1.34 -1.40 0.46
CA ILE A 91 -1.35 -2.40 -0.62
C ILE A 91 -2.52 -3.39 -0.54
N ASN A 92 -3.09 -3.59 0.64
CA ASN A 92 -4.21 -4.51 0.88
C ASN A 92 -5.58 -3.82 0.88
N ILE A 93 -5.61 -2.50 0.81
CA ILE A 93 -6.84 -1.70 0.76
C ILE A 93 -7.49 -1.82 -0.62
N LYS A 94 -8.83 -1.79 -0.66
CA LYS A 94 -9.63 -2.00 -1.87
C LYS A 94 -10.77 -1.01 -1.98
N PRO A 95 -11.28 -0.81 -3.19
CA PRO A 95 -12.56 -0.17 -3.39
C PRO A 95 -13.66 -0.87 -2.57
N GLY A 96 -14.47 -0.08 -1.85
CA GLY A 96 -15.50 -0.55 -0.94
C GLY A 96 -15.06 -0.67 0.53
N ASP A 97 -13.76 -0.77 0.84
CA ASP A 97 -13.28 -0.66 2.21
C ASP A 97 -13.55 0.75 2.74
N LYS A 98 -13.73 0.89 4.06
CA LYS A 98 -13.88 2.21 4.68
C LYS A 98 -12.67 2.53 5.53
N VAL A 99 -12.19 3.78 5.41
CA VAL A 99 -10.99 4.27 6.11
C VAL A 99 -11.31 5.51 6.94
N LEU A 100 -10.57 5.68 8.05
CA LEU A 100 -10.72 6.84 8.91
C LEU A 100 -10.12 8.09 8.25
N THR A 101 -10.91 9.17 8.16
CA THR A 101 -10.55 10.42 7.49
C THR A 101 -10.14 11.52 8.48
N HIS A 102 -9.69 12.68 7.94
CA HIS A 102 -9.36 13.86 8.75
C HIS A 102 -10.55 14.42 9.54
N LYS A 103 -11.79 14.06 9.21
CA LYS A 103 -13.00 14.47 9.96
C LYS A 103 -13.39 13.46 11.05
N ASN A 104 -12.48 12.57 11.44
CA ASN A 104 -12.69 11.54 12.46
C ASN A 104 -13.91 10.63 12.19
N ARG A 105 -14.21 10.38 10.91
CA ARG A 105 -15.28 9.49 10.44
C ARG A 105 -14.77 8.52 9.38
N TYR A 106 -15.45 7.38 9.24
CA TYR A 106 -15.13 6.40 8.20
C TYR A 106 -15.82 6.77 6.89
N LYS A 107 -15.07 6.74 5.79
CA LYS A 107 -15.54 6.95 4.43
C LYS A 107 -15.06 5.85 3.51
N THR A 108 -15.85 5.58 2.47
CA THR A 108 -15.60 4.51 1.51
C THR A 108 -14.37 4.82 0.67
N VAL A 109 -13.51 3.83 0.50
CA VAL A 109 -12.43 3.85 -0.49
C VAL A 109 -13.06 3.62 -1.86
N LEU A 110 -12.97 4.59 -2.71
CA LEU A 110 -13.48 4.50 -4.07
C LEU A 110 -12.52 3.73 -4.97
N LYS A 111 -11.20 3.89 -4.73
CA LYS A 111 -10.15 3.24 -5.50
C LYS A 111 -8.89 3.01 -4.65
N ALA A 112 -8.09 2.01 -5.05
CA ALA A 112 -6.79 1.70 -4.46
C ALA A 112 -5.79 1.40 -5.57
N LEU A 113 -4.59 1.98 -5.51
CA LEU A 113 -3.65 2.04 -6.61
C LEU A 113 -2.21 1.78 -6.21
N SER A 114 -1.43 1.35 -7.20
CA SER A 114 0.03 1.45 -7.24
C SER A 114 0.45 2.49 -8.27
N ASN A 115 1.45 3.25 -7.94
CA ASN A 115 1.95 4.34 -8.75
C ASN A 115 3.43 4.19 -9.14
N GLY A 116 3.98 2.98 -9.04
CA GLY A 116 5.34 2.68 -9.42
C GLY A 116 6.40 3.01 -8.36
N LYS A 117 7.67 3.04 -8.75
CA LYS A 117 8.81 3.27 -7.83
C LYS A 117 9.18 4.76 -7.78
N HIS A 118 9.33 5.28 -6.55
CA HIS A 118 9.68 6.68 -6.29
C HIS A 118 10.68 6.81 -5.16
N GLU A 119 11.38 7.93 -5.18
CA GLU A 119 12.21 8.35 -4.06
C GLU A 119 11.37 8.56 -2.82
N ILE A 120 11.79 7.95 -1.71
CA ILE A 120 11.06 7.90 -0.46
C ILE A 120 11.69 8.82 0.58
N PHE A 121 10.83 9.53 1.28
CA PHE A 121 11.16 10.28 2.48
C PHE A 121 10.62 9.56 3.70
N LYS A 122 11.50 9.26 4.63
CA LYS A 122 11.18 8.70 5.93
C LYS A 122 10.89 9.81 6.92
N ILE A 123 9.66 9.88 7.36
CA ILE A 123 9.18 10.83 8.37
C ILE A 123 9.13 10.13 9.71
N LYS A 124 9.80 10.69 10.71
CA LYS A 124 9.71 10.23 12.10
C LYS A 124 9.01 11.26 12.96
N GLY A 125 8.17 10.79 13.87
CA GLY A 125 7.42 11.61 14.80
C GLY A 125 7.13 10.88 16.11
N MET A 126 6.51 11.55 17.05
CA MET A 126 6.27 10.96 18.38
C MET A 126 5.24 9.83 18.33
N CYS A 127 4.15 10.00 17.60
CA CYS A 127 3.03 9.03 17.56
C CYS A 127 3.19 7.93 16.51
N VAL A 128 4.30 7.91 15.80
CA VAL A 128 4.60 6.98 14.71
C VAL A 128 6.03 6.47 14.82
N ASP A 129 6.27 5.21 14.48
CA ASP A 129 7.62 4.66 14.35
C ASP A 129 8.33 5.27 13.14
N GLU A 130 7.73 5.17 11.97
CA GLU A 130 8.16 5.83 10.73
C GLU A 130 7.03 5.83 9.70
N ILE A 131 6.96 6.86 8.85
CA ILE A 131 6.10 6.91 7.66
C ILE A 131 7.02 7.05 6.46
N ARG A 132 6.80 6.24 5.43
CA ARG A 132 7.55 6.26 4.18
C ARG A 132 6.66 6.74 3.04
N THR A 133 7.03 7.84 2.41
CA THR A 133 6.20 8.54 1.44
C THR A 133 7.02 9.37 0.47
N THR A 134 6.42 9.81 -0.62
CA THR A 134 7.04 10.73 -1.59
C THR A 134 7.08 12.17 -1.05
N GLU A 135 7.96 13.02 -1.58
CA GLU A 135 8.19 14.39 -1.09
C GLU A 135 6.98 15.34 -1.20
N ASN A 136 6.12 15.10 -2.16
CA ASN A 136 4.95 15.93 -2.47
C ASN A 136 3.64 15.47 -1.82
N HIS A 137 3.70 14.41 -1.00
CA HIS A 137 2.51 13.96 -0.29
C HIS A 137 2.10 14.96 0.80
N LYS A 138 0.80 15.25 0.89
CA LYS A 138 0.28 16.28 1.81
C LYS A 138 -0.14 15.67 3.16
N PHE A 139 0.36 16.26 4.24
CA PHE A 139 0.00 15.97 5.63
C PHE A 139 -0.82 17.09 6.22
N LEU A 140 -1.78 16.75 7.09
CA LEU A 140 -2.49 17.75 7.88
C LEU A 140 -1.59 18.19 9.03
N VAL A 141 -1.24 19.47 9.05
CA VAL A 141 -0.26 20.03 9.99
C VAL A 141 -0.75 21.27 10.68
N ARG A 142 -0.11 21.60 11.82
CA ARG A 142 -0.17 22.91 12.48
C ARG A 142 1.24 23.41 12.71
N THR A 143 1.55 24.61 12.29
CA THR A 143 2.88 25.20 12.50
C THR A 143 2.94 25.94 13.83
N LYS A 144 3.95 25.62 14.64
CA LYS A 144 4.23 26.26 15.91
C LYS A 144 4.85 27.63 15.68
N LYS A 145 4.36 28.65 16.40
CA LYS A 145 4.97 29.98 16.51
C LYS A 145 5.26 30.27 17.99
N LEU A 146 6.40 30.88 18.27
CA LEU A 146 6.75 31.32 19.60
C LEU A 146 6.42 32.80 19.75
N PHE A 147 5.69 33.13 20.82
CA PHE A 147 5.34 34.49 21.19
C PHE A 147 5.88 34.80 22.57
N TRP A 148 6.50 35.94 22.71
CA TRP A 148 6.91 36.43 24.03
C TRP A 148 5.71 36.90 24.84
N ASN A 149 5.51 36.33 26.03
CA ASN A 149 4.48 36.78 26.97
C ASN A 149 5.11 37.76 27.97
N ASN A 150 4.75 39.03 27.86
CA ASN A 150 5.31 40.10 28.68
C ASN A 150 4.96 39.96 30.18
N GLU A 151 3.76 39.44 30.49
CA GLU A 151 3.31 39.26 31.90
C GLU A 151 4.10 38.15 32.59
N LYS A 152 4.29 37.01 31.89
CA LYS A 152 4.97 35.82 32.44
C LYS A 152 6.48 35.80 32.19
N ARG A 153 6.99 36.74 31.37
CA ARG A 153 8.38 36.79 30.91
C ARG A 153 8.90 35.47 30.36
N VAL A 154 8.10 34.77 29.55
CA VAL A 154 8.42 33.48 28.94
C VAL A 154 7.89 33.43 27.50
N TYR A 155 8.56 32.64 26.67
CA TYR A 155 8.00 32.30 25.36
C TYR A 155 6.84 31.33 25.51
N THR A 156 5.70 31.63 24.90
CA THR A 156 4.54 30.76 24.79
C THR A 156 4.40 30.28 23.37
N ARG A 157 4.01 29.00 23.21
CA ARG A 157 3.72 28.42 21.89
C ARG A 157 2.27 28.73 21.54
N LYS A 158 2.08 29.18 20.29
CA LYS A 158 0.77 29.22 19.62
C LYS A 158 0.88 28.40 18.34
N PHE A 159 -0.25 27.92 17.84
CA PHE A 159 -0.32 27.12 16.63
C PHE A 159 -1.26 27.79 15.64
N ASN A 160 -0.89 27.72 14.36
CA ASN A 160 -1.79 28.12 13.27
C ASN A 160 -3.03 27.22 13.22
N ALA A 161 -4.05 27.60 12.44
CA ALA A 161 -5.12 26.69 12.05
C ALA A 161 -4.52 25.46 11.30
N PRO A 162 -5.19 24.30 11.34
CA PRO A 162 -4.76 23.16 10.54
C PRO A 162 -4.68 23.49 9.04
N GLU A 163 -3.61 23.07 8.39
CA GLU A 163 -3.35 23.28 6.96
C GLU A 163 -2.75 22.02 6.33
N TRP A 164 -2.93 21.86 5.02
CA TRP A 164 -2.30 20.77 4.26
C TRP A 164 -0.92 21.21 3.77
N LYS A 165 0.13 20.46 4.09
CA LYS A 165 1.50 20.77 3.71
C LYS A 165 2.21 19.55 3.14
N GLU A 166 2.89 19.71 2.02
CA GLU A 166 3.71 18.67 1.39
C GLU A 166 4.96 18.37 2.19
N VAL A 167 5.45 17.13 2.09
CA VAL A 167 6.64 16.64 2.83
C VAL A 167 7.86 17.54 2.59
N LYS A 168 8.13 17.95 1.34
CA LYS A 168 9.25 18.85 1.00
C LYS A 168 9.18 20.21 1.72
N ASN A 169 8.00 20.64 2.13
CA ASN A 169 7.76 21.92 2.79
C ASN A 169 7.62 21.78 4.32
N LEU A 170 7.72 20.56 4.86
CA LEU A 170 7.64 20.32 6.30
C LEU A 170 8.91 20.81 7.01
N THR A 171 8.71 21.42 8.17
CA THR A 171 9.78 21.94 9.03
C THR A 171 9.71 21.36 10.44
N LYS A 172 10.74 21.56 11.26
CA LYS A 172 10.75 21.14 12.68
C LYS A 172 9.72 21.85 13.56
N ASP A 173 9.10 22.91 13.05
CA ASP A 173 8.03 23.64 13.75
C ASP A 173 6.63 23.12 13.39
N ASP A 174 6.53 22.15 12.47
CA ASP A 174 5.28 21.52 12.07
C ASP A 174 4.92 20.38 13.02
N TYR A 175 3.63 20.30 13.33
CA TYR A 175 3.01 19.27 14.14
C TYR A 175 2.03 18.51 13.28
N LEU A 176 2.21 17.19 13.18
CA LEU A 176 1.34 16.31 12.40
C LEU A 176 0.10 15.95 13.20
N GLY A 177 -1.05 15.88 12.51
CA GLY A 177 -2.34 15.53 13.10
C GLY A 177 -2.61 14.03 13.12
N VAL A 178 -3.14 13.52 14.24
CA VAL A 178 -3.65 12.15 14.40
C VAL A 178 -5.16 12.21 14.43
N ALA A 179 -5.82 11.49 13.51
CA ALA A 179 -7.26 11.25 13.56
C ALA A 179 -7.60 10.22 14.65
N ILE A 180 -8.72 10.42 15.33
CA ILE A 180 -9.18 9.54 16.40
C ILE A 180 -10.56 9.01 16.05
N ASN A 181 -10.73 7.69 16.06
CA ASN A 181 -12.03 7.06 15.85
C ASN A 181 -13.04 7.50 16.93
N GLN A 182 -14.10 8.19 16.54
CA GLN A 182 -15.14 8.74 17.43
C GLN A 182 -16.35 7.81 17.58
N ASN A 183 -16.43 6.69 16.85
CA ASN A 183 -17.53 5.75 16.99
C ASN A 183 -17.68 5.27 18.43
N SER A 184 -18.91 5.06 18.88
CA SER A 184 -19.24 4.59 20.23
C SER A 184 -20.33 3.54 20.13
N ILE A 185 -19.89 2.29 19.83
CA ILE A 185 -20.80 1.17 19.50
C ILE A 185 -20.45 -0.02 20.38
N ILE A 186 -21.44 -0.59 21.04
CA ILE A 186 -21.31 -1.90 21.69
C ILE A 186 -21.66 -2.95 20.63
N PRO A 187 -20.71 -3.83 20.25
CA PRO A 187 -20.97 -4.82 19.21
C PRO A 187 -22.00 -5.84 19.67
N LYS A 188 -22.75 -6.36 18.71
CA LYS A 188 -23.61 -7.54 18.88
C LYS A 188 -22.87 -8.75 18.29
N TRP A 189 -23.05 -9.89 18.93
CA TRP A 189 -22.49 -11.15 18.47
C TRP A 189 -23.59 -12.21 18.45
N ASP A 190 -24.15 -12.46 17.30
CA ASP A 190 -25.37 -13.30 17.11
C ASP A 190 -25.11 -14.80 17.32
N GLY A 191 -23.89 -15.17 17.69
CA GLY A 191 -23.50 -16.57 17.86
C GLY A 191 -23.12 -17.23 16.54
N VAL A 192 -22.77 -18.52 16.60
CA VAL A 192 -22.33 -19.34 15.47
C VAL A 192 -23.00 -20.69 15.50
N LEU A 193 -23.47 -21.18 14.36
CA LEU A 193 -23.97 -22.55 14.21
C LEU A 193 -22.74 -23.50 14.11
N PHE A 194 -22.68 -24.45 15.07
CA PHE A 194 -21.68 -25.53 15.00
C PHE A 194 -22.39 -26.84 14.62
N LYS A 195 -22.00 -27.45 13.51
CA LYS A 195 -22.44 -28.80 13.14
C LYS A 195 -21.87 -29.80 14.14
N ARG A 196 -22.73 -30.59 14.76
CA ARG A 196 -22.33 -31.72 15.58
C ARG A 196 -22.27 -32.99 14.72
N ASN A 197 -21.17 -33.71 14.76
CA ASN A 197 -21.03 -35.04 14.15
C ASN A 197 -21.73 -36.16 14.97
N TYR A 198 -22.41 -35.83 16.06
CA TYR A 198 -23.13 -36.79 16.90
C TYR A 198 -24.62 -36.46 16.90
N ASN A 199 -25.41 -37.35 16.39
CA ASN A 199 -26.88 -37.29 16.29
C ASN A 199 -27.50 -36.25 15.35
N GLY A 200 -26.81 -35.78 14.31
CA GLY A 200 -27.41 -35.07 13.17
C GLY A 200 -28.09 -33.72 13.47
N ARG A 201 -27.98 -33.16 14.67
CA ARG A 201 -28.58 -31.86 15.04
C ARG A 201 -27.52 -30.78 15.13
N ASP A 202 -27.72 -29.72 14.39
CA ASP A 202 -26.92 -28.49 14.51
C ASP A 202 -27.19 -27.84 15.87
N LYS A 203 -26.14 -27.47 16.59
CA LYS A 203 -26.28 -26.71 17.84
C LYS A 203 -25.98 -25.25 17.59
N HIS A 204 -26.97 -24.40 17.81
CA HIS A 204 -26.74 -22.97 17.90
C HIS A 204 -25.92 -22.66 19.14
N VAL A 205 -24.86 -21.86 18.97
CA VAL A 205 -24.01 -21.40 20.06
C VAL A 205 -24.57 -20.10 20.61
N ASN A 206 -24.64 -19.99 21.93
CA ASN A 206 -25.23 -18.83 22.59
C ASN A 206 -24.55 -17.52 22.15
N ASP A 207 -25.39 -16.51 22.03
CA ASP A 207 -24.94 -15.12 21.79
C ASP A 207 -24.12 -14.60 22.97
N LEU A 208 -23.04 -13.87 22.67
CA LEU A 208 -22.20 -13.19 23.65
C LEU A 208 -22.62 -11.74 23.91
N SER A 209 -23.63 -11.23 23.21
CA SER A 209 -23.97 -9.79 23.22
C SER A 209 -24.35 -9.29 24.62
N GLU A 210 -24.97 -10.13 25.46
CA GLU A 210 -25.23 -9.77 26.85
C GLU A 210 -23.93 -9.58 27.67
N LYS A 211 -22.95 -10.49 27.48
CA LYS A 211 -21.66 -10.39 28.16
C LYS A 211 -20.86 -9.16 27.71
N MET A 212 -21.02 -8.75 26.45
CA MET A 212 -20.37 -7.58 25.86
C MET A 212 -20.84 -6.25 26.46
N GLN A 213 -22.00 -6.24 27.18
CA GLN A 213 -22.42 -5.08 27.98
C GLN A 213 -21.59 -4.91 29.26
N ASN A 214 -20.85 -5.95 29.68
CA ASN A 214 -20.13 -5.98 30.94
C ASN A 214 -18.63 -5.65 30.74
N GLY A 215 -18.11 -4.69 31.52
CA GLY A 215 -16.70 -4.32 31.49
C GLY A 215 -15.73 -5.47 31.81
N LYS A 216 -16.14 -6.45 32.66
CA LYS A 216 -15.31 -7.64 32.95
C LYS A 216 -15.05 -8.49 31.68
N PHE A 217 -16.02 -8.56 30.76
CA PHE A 217 -15.82 -9.22 29.47
C PHE A 217 -14.69 -8.55 28.66
N TRP A 218 -14.74 -7.23 28.57
CA TRP A 218 -13.70 -6.49 27.81
C TRP A 218 -12.36 -6.49 28.52
N TRP A 219 -12.34 -6.51 29.84
CA TRP A 219 -11.11 -6.73 30.59
C TRP A 219 -10.48 -8.09 30.24
N LEU A 220 -11.28 -9.16 30.19
CA LEU A 220 -10.84 -10.50 29.78
C LEU A 220 -10.34 -10.51 28.33
N VAL A 221 -11.02 -9.82 27.43
CA VAL A 221 -10.59 -9.66 26.03
C VAL A 221 -9.24 -8.92 25.97
N GLY A 222 -9.07 -7.86 26.72
CA GLY A 222 -7.78 -7.15 26.83
C GLY A 222 -6.66 -8.08 27.33
N ARG A 223 -6.94 -8.87 28.36
CA ARG A 223 -6.00 -9.86 28.91
C ARG A 223 -5.64 -10.96 27.89
N TYR A 224 -6.57 -11.34 27.02
CA TYR A 224 -6.28 -12.28 25.92
C TYR A 224 -5.22 -11.76 24.96
N PHE A 225 -5.21 -10.46 24.66
CA PHE A 225 -4.18 -9.88 23.80
C PHE A 225 -2.77 -9.99 24.41
N ALA A 226 -2.65 -9.88 25.74
CA ALA A 226 -1.39 -10.05 26.44
C ALA A 226 -1.01 -11.54 26.55
N ASP A 227 -1.73 -12.30 27.37
CA ASP A 227 -1.33 -13.63 27.85
C ASP A 227 -2.26 -14.76 27.36
N GLY A 228 -3.17 -14.50 26.42
CA GLY A 228 -4.13 -15.50 25.93
C GLY A 228 -3.77 -16.16 24.60
N TRP A 229 -4.21 -17.41 24.42
CA TRP A 229 -4.17 -18.10 23.13
C TRP A 229 -5.35 -19.02 22.92
N LEU A 230 -5.66 -19.27 21.66
CA LEU A 230 -6.78 -20.12 21.26
C LEU A 230 -6.38 -21.60 21.18
N ARG A 231 -7.26 -22.46 21.68
CA ARG A 231 -7.33 -23.88 21.39
C ARG A 231 -8.57 -24.19 20.56
N GLU A 232 -8.68 -25.40 20.03
CA GLU A 232 -9.83 -25.81 19.19
C GLU A 232 -11.19 -25.58 19.87
N LYS A 233 -11.28 -25.87 21.17
CA LYS A 233 -12.54 -25.84 21.94
C LYS A 233 -12.53 -24.88 23.14
N GLY A 234 -11.52 -24.02 23.25
CA GLY A 234 -11.40 -23.13 24.40
C GLY A 234 -10.32 -22.07 24.26
N VAL A 235 -10.28 -21.18 25.22
CA VAL A 235 -9.29 -20.11 25.35
C VAL A 235 -8.45 -20.35 26.58
N VAL A 236 -7.16 -20.19 26.50
CA VAL A 236 -6.21 -20.38 27.59
C VAL A 236 -5.52 -19.07 27.91
N PHE A 237 -5.38 -18.77 29.19
CA PHE A 237 -4.65 -17.62 29.72
C PHE A 237 -3.49 -18.13 30.59
N GLY A 238 -2.26 -17.70 30.28
CA GLY A 238 -1.07 -18.00 31.08
C GLY A 238 -0.77 -16.88 32.06
N ILE A 239 -1.23 -16.97 33.30
CA ILE A 239 -1.16 -15.90 34.27
C ILE A 239 -0.04 -16.16 35.28
N GLY A 240 0.93 -15.24 35.37
CA GLY A 240 1.96 -15.31 36.40
C GLY A 240 1.35 -15.33 37.81
N ARG A 241 1.91 -16.13 38.73
CA ARG A 241 1.32 -16.36 40.07
C ARG A 241 1.04 -15.05 40.83
N ALA A 242 1.92 -14.05 40.72
CA ALA A 242 1.74 -12.75 41.36
C ALA A 242 0.52 -11.92 40.83
N LYS A 243 -0.02 -12.30 39.67
CA LYS A 243 -1.19 -11.62 39.06
C LYS A 243 -2.47 -12.48 39.09
N ALA A 244 -2.43 -13.64 39.76
CA ALA A 244 -3.52 -14.60 39.79
C ALA A 244 -4.78 -14.02 40.47
N ASP A 245 -4.63 -13.43 41.64
CA ASP A 245 -5.74 -12.85 42.42
C ASP A 245 -6.41 -11.70 41.65
N LEU A 246 -5.63 -10.83 40.98
CA LEU A 246 -6.14 -9.77 40.13
C LEU A 246 -6.95 -10.34 38.97
N PHE A 247 -6.47 -11.42 38.33
CA PHE A 247 -7.16 -12.06 37.21
C PHE A 247 -8.48 -12.67 37.70
N GLU A 248 -8.49 -13.42 38.79
CA GLU A 248 -9.67 -14.08 39.34
C GLU A 248 -10.74 -13.04 39.72
N GLN A 249 -10.35 -11.98 40.43
CA GLN A 249 -11.25 -10.88 40.82
C GLN A 249 -11.85 -10.14 39.60
N ALA A 250 -10.98 -9.80 38.63
CA ALA A 250 -11.40 -9.04 37.44
C ALA A 250 -12.32 -9.84 36.50
N THR A 251 -12.27 -11.17 36.55
CA THR A 251 -13.05 -12.06 35.66
C THR A 251 -14.15 -12.83 36.38
N GLU A 252 -14.36 -12.58 37.65
CA GLU A 252 -15.38 -13.24 38.47
C GLU A 252 -16.79 -13.13 37.84
N GLY A 253 -17.44 -14.26 37.67
CA GLY A 253 -18.83 -14.34 37.18
C GLY A 253 -18.97 -14.19 35.65
N ILE A 254 -17.89 -13.90 34.88
CA ILE A 254 -18.04 -13.73 33.43
C ILE A 254 -17.99 -15.06 32.65
N PHE A 255 -17.07 -15.96 33.06
CA PHE A 255 -16.94 -17.33 32.56
C PHE A 255 -16.53 -18.28 33.71
N HIS A 256 -16.79 -19.57 33.51
CA HIS A 256 -16.20 -20.62 34.35
C HIS A 256 -14.80 -20.96 33.84
N PHE A 257 -13.81 -20.93 34.74
CA PHE A 257 -12.41 -21.27 34.43
C PHE A 257 -12.01 -22.60 35.06
N THR A 258 -11.35 -23.44 34.28
CA THR A 258 -10.58 -24.58 34.82
C THR A 258 -9.15 -24.09 35.08
N LYS A 259 -8.68 -24.16 36.34
CA LYS A 259 -7.34 -23.75 36.74
C LYS A 259 -6.40 -24.96 36.73
N SER A 260 -5.20 -24.78 36.17
CA SER A 260 -4.09 -25.72 36.24
C SER A 260 -2.81 -24.96 36.63
N GLU A 261 -2.17 -25.42 37.69
CA GLU A 261 -0.96 -24.78 38.24
C GLU A 261 0.29 -25.40 37.62
N GLU A 262 1.19 -24.56 37.12
CA GLU A 262 2.51 -24.92 36.63
C GLU A 262 3.61 -24.21 37.47
N LYS A 263 4.89 -24.51 37.23
CA LYS A 263 6.00 -24.01 38.05
C LYS A 263 6.02 -22.50 38.21
N THR A 264 5.75 -21.73 37.18
CA THR A 264 5.86 -20.26 37.15
C THR A 264 4.54 -19.55 36.83
N VAL A 265 3.57 -20.23 36.24
CA VAL A 265 2.30 -19.67 35.79
C VAL A 265 1.12 -20.54 36.19
N ASN A 266 -0.03 -19.92 36.37
CA ASN A 266 -1.33 -20.60 36.44
C ASN A 266 -1.98 -20.54 35.07
N LYS A 267 -2.44 -21.66 34.54
CA LYS A 267 -3.24 -21.70 33.31
C LYS A 267 -4.73 -21.69 33.68
N TYR A 268 -5.44 -20.69 33.15
CA TYR A 268 -6.89 -20.59 33.27
C TYR A 268 -7.51 -20.90 31.90
N ILE A 269 -8.40 -21.88 31.87
CA ILE A 269 -8.99 -22.40 30.64
C ILE A 269 -10.47 -22.13 30.64
N VAL A 270 -10.96 -21.44 29.61
CA VAL A 270 -12.39 -21.24 29.33
C VAL A 270 -12.80 -22.20 28.21
N SER A 271 -13.67 -23.16 28.51
CA SER A 271 -14.23 -24.08 27.51
C SER A 271 -15.46 -23.46 26.84
N SER A 272 -15.26 -22.47 25.98
CA SER A 272 -16.33 -21.80 25.24
C SER A 272 -15.97 -21.69 23.75
N LYS A 273 -16.77 -22.37 22.91
CA LYS A 273 -16.64 -22.27 21.45
C LYS A 273 -17.04 -20.89 20.93
N GLU A 274 -17.98 -20.24 21.61
CA GLU A 274 -18.46 -18.88 21.35
C GLU A 274 -17.32 -17.89 21.47
N LEU A 275 -16.61 -17.94 22.61
CA LEU A 275 -15.48 -17.07 22.87
C LEU A 275 -14.32 -17.34 21.88
N VAL A 276 -14.06 -18.60 21.53
CA VAL A 276 -13.10 -18.96 20.50
C VAL A 276 -13.47 -18.36 19.16
N ALA A 277 -14.74 -18.49 18.74
CA ALA A 277 -15.23 -17.93 17.48
C ALA A 277 -15.11 -16.41 17.45
N PHE A 278 -15.50 -15.75 18.54
CA PHE A 278 -15.37 -14.30 18.69
C PHE A 278 -13.90 -13.82 18.62
N LEU A 279 -12.98 -14.49 19.33
CA LEU A 279 -11.60 -14.07 19.40
C LEU A 279 -10.77 -14.37 18.12
N LYS A 280 -11.24 -15.24 17.23
CA LYS A 280 -10.56 -15.57 15.97
C LYS A 280 -10.38 -14.35 15.05
N GLN A 281 -11.27 -13.37 15.09
CA GLN A 281 -11.20 -12.16 14.28
C GLN A 281 -9.95 -11.31 14.56
N PHE A 282 -9.35 -11.46 15.73
CA PHE A 282 -8.20 -10.66 16.16
C PHE A 282 -6.83 -11.28 15.79
N GLY A 283 -6.82 -12.29 14.95
CA GLY A 283 -5.60 -12.96 14.51
C GLY A 283 -5.12 -14.09 15.43
N LYS A 284 -4.27 -14.97 14.90
CA LYS A 284 -3.70 -16.11 15.61
C LYS A 284 -2.19 -15.93 15.81
N GLY A 285 -1.72 -16.12 17.04
CA GLY A 285 -0.30 -15.96 17.41
C GLY A 285 0.07 -14.50 17.68
N ALA A 286 1.10 -14.27 18.48
CA ALA A 286 1.46 -12.94 18.99
C ALA A 286 1.72 -11.92 17.89
N MET A 287 2.39 -12.31 16.79
CA MET A 287 2.72 -11.43 15.67
C MET A 287 1.48 -10.95 14.88
N ASN A 288 0.45 -11.78 14.82
CA ASN A 288 -0.75 -11.51 14.01
C ASN A 288 -1.90 -10.89 14.80
N LYS A 289 -1.78 -10.75 16.12
CA LYS A 289 -2.80 -10.08 16.93
C LYS A 289 -2.96 -8.63 16.50
N HIS A 290 -4.20 -8.21 16.26
CA HIS A 290 -4.56 -6.84 15.87
C HIS A 290 -5.95 -6.49 16.39
N LEU A 291 -6.26 -5.20 16.52
CA LEU A 291 -7.57 -4.72 16.90
C LEU A 291 -8.41 -4.47 15.65
N THR A 292 -9.67 -4.95 15.68
CA THR A 292 -10.70 -4.60 14.71
C THR A 292 -11.63 -3.53 15.27
N ASN A 293 -12.54 -3.00 14.46
CA ASN A 293 -13.53 -2.03 14.94
C ASN A 293 -14.46 -2.58 16.03
N THR A 294 -14.57 -3.89 16.16
CA THR A 294 -15.22 -4.52 17.33
C THR A 294 -14.68 -3.97 18.67
N ILE A 295 -13.39 -3.59 18.71
CA ILE A 295 -12.77 -2.97 19.89
C ILE A 295 -12.60 -1.47 19.72
N LEU A 296 -12.15 -1.02 18.54
CA LEU A 296 -11.87 0.40 18.28
C LEU A 296 -13.13 1.28 18.38
N ASP A 297 -14.31 0.72 18.09
CA ASP A 297 -15.60 1.42 18.19
C ASP A 297 -16.22 1.40 19.59
N LEU A 298 -15.65 0.66 20.54
CA LEU A 298 -16.20 0.59 21.91
C LEU A 298 -16.39 1.96 22.54
N PRO A 299 -17.45 2.17 23.32
CA PRO A 299 -17.59 3.33 24.18
C PRO A 299 -16.39 3.47 25.14
N PRO A 300 -15.94 4.69 25.47
CA PRO A 300 -14.76 4.90 26.32
C PRO A 300 -14.75 4.13 27.63
N TYR A 301 -15.92 3.95 28.30
CA TYR A 301 -16.01 3.22 29.57
C TYR A 301 -15.72 1.71 29.41
N LEU A 302 -16.14 1.06 28.31
CA LEU A 302 -15.80 -0.33 28.04
C LEU A 302 -14.37 -0.47 27.52
N LEU A 303 -13.93 0.49 26.73
CA LEU A 303 -12.57 0.57 26.23
C LEU A 303 -11.52 0.72 27.34
N ASP A 304 -11.86 1.43 28.41
CA ASP A 304 -11.06 1.51 29.63
C ASP A 304 -10.87 0.14 30.30
N HIS A 305 -11.93 -0.66 30.39
CA HIS A 305 -11.82 -2.05 30.87
C HIS A 305 -10.91 -2.90 30.00
N PHE A 306 -11.06 -2.80 28.68
CA PHE A 306 -10.17 -3.48 27.72
C PHE A 306 -8.72 -3.09 27.92
N LEU A 307 -8.40 -1.80 28.00
CA LEU A 307 -7.06 -1.30 28.21
C LEU A 307 -6.49 -1.77 29.54
N LYS A 308 -7.26 -1.70 30.64
CA LYS A 308 -6.83 -2.22 31.95
C LYS A 308 -6.49 -3.71 31.89
N GLY A 309 -7.29 -4.51 31.18
CA GLY A 309 -7.03 -5.92 30.94
C GLY A 309 -5.71 -6.15 30.19
N TYR A 310 -5.49 -5.43 29.10
CA TYR A 310 -4.25 -5.51 28.33
C TYR A 310 -3.02 -5.07 29.13
N PHE A 311 -3.08 -3.89 29.78
CA PHE A 311 -1.98 -3.37 30.58
C PHE A 311 -1.67 -4.22 31.83
N SER A 312 -2.64 -4.98 32.35
CA SER A 312 -2.41 -5.91 33.46
C SER A 312 -1.46 -7.06 33.09
N GLY A 313 -1.35 -7.40 31.79
CA GLY A 313 -0.42 -8.42 31.26
C GLY A 313 0.87 -7.80 30.73
N ASP A 314 0.79 -7.17 29.56
CA ASP A 314 1.92 -6.62 28.81
C ASP A 314 2.23 -5.16 29.17
N GLY A 315 1.51 -4.58 30.11
CA GLY A 315 1.70 -3.20 30.54
C GLY A 315 2.59 -3.07 31.77
N TRP A 316 3.19 -1.89 31.87
CA TRP A 316 3.98 -1.47 33.00
C TRP A 316 3.77 0.04 33.25
N TYR A 317 3.65 0.40 34.52
CA TYR A 317 3.57 1.78 34.97
C TYR A 317 4.85 2.17 35.73
N CYS A 318 5.47 3.25 35.28
CA CYS A 318 6.65 3.81 35.93
C CYS A 318 6.22 4.98 36.82
N GLU A 319 6.21 4.77 38.15
CA GLU A 319 5.76 5.76 39.14
C GLU A 319 6.62 7.01 39.14
N SER A 320 7.94 6.87 38.96
CA SER A 320 8.90 7.98 39.03
C SER A 320 8.63 9.08 37.99
N ASN A 321 8.10 8.72 36.83
CA ASN A 321 7.83 9.69 35.74
C ASN A 321 6.35 9.75 35.30
N GLY A 322 5.49 8.93 35.89
CA GLY A 322 4.05 8.88 35.62
C GLY A 322 3.71 8.36 34.21
N VAL A 323 4.50 7.42 33.67
CA VAL A 323 4.38 6.90 32.31
C VAL A 323 3.89 5.47 32.33
N TYR A 324 2.85 5.20 31.56
CA TYR A 324 2.45 3.85 31.15
C TYR A 324 3.23 3.41 29.92
N LYS A 325 3.64 2.15 29.91
CA LYS A 325 4.31 1.53 28.76
C LYS A 325 3.73 0.14 28.50
N CYS A 326 3.61 -0.23 27.23
CA CYS A 326 3.40 -1.61 26.80
C CYS A 326 4.27 -1.92 25.59
N ALA A 327 4.44 -3.21 25.28
CA ALA A 327 5.23 -3.66 24.14
C ALA A 327 4.61 -4.90 23.50
N SER A 328 4.77 -5.04 22.19
CA SER A 328 4.36 -6.21 21.42
C SER A 328 5.25 -6.39 20.20
N ILE A 329 5.36 -7.62 19.72
CA ILE A 329 5.95 -7.91 18.40
C ILE A 329 4.97 -7.64 17.26
N SER A 330 3.70 -7.40 17.55
CA SER A 330 2.70 -6.97 16.55
C SER A 330 2.66 -5.46 16.43
N ARG A 331 3.14 -4.93 15.30
CA ARG A 331 3.03 -3.51 14.95
C ARG A 331 1.58 -3.05 14.94
N LEU A 332 0.69 -3.85 14.30
CA LEU A 332 -0.76 -3.57 14.19
C LEU A 332 -1.43 -3.42 15.55
N LEU A 333 -1.09 -4.29 16.50
CA LEU A 333 -1.64 -4.22 17.85
C LEU A 333 -1.25 -2.92 18.55
N ILE A 334 0.02 -2.53 18.47
CA ILE A 334 0.52 -1.31 19.12
C ILE A 334 -0.14 -0.05 18.55
N TYR A 335 -0.34 0.03 17.24
CA TYR A 335 -1.08 1.14 16.60
C TYR A 335 -2.55 1.18 17.06
N GLY A 336 -3.21 0.03 17.12
CA GLY A 336 -4.58 -0.09 17.64
C GLY A 336 -4.70 0.32 19.11
N ILE A 337 -3.74 -0.08 19.97
CA ILE A 337 -3.68 0.36 21.39
C ILE A 337 -3.51 1.88 21.46
N GLY A 338 -2.68 2.48 20.57
CA GLY A 338 -2.53 3.94 20.48
C GLY A 338 -3.85 4.67 20.22
N GLN A 339 -4.66 4.17 19.28
CA GLN A 339 -6.00 4.70 19.02
C GLN A 339 -6.93 4.55 20.22
N CYS A 340 -6.87 3.40 20.93
CA CYS A 340 -7.65 3.18 22.15
C CYS A 340 -7.26 4.17 23.26
N VAL A 341 -5.97 4.40 23.48
CA VAL A 341 -5.45 5.38 24.46
C VAL A 341 -5.89 6.80 24.11
N ALA A 342 -5.77 7.18 22.84
CA ALA A 342 -6.20 8.49 22.35
C ALA A 342 -7.69 8.74 22.57
N LYS A 343 -8.53 7.76 22.21
CA LYS A 343 -9.98 7.82 22.33
C LYS A 343 -10.44 7.80 23.78
N CYS A 344 -9.90 6.88 24.59
CA CYS A 344 -10.36 6.66 25.95
C CYS A 344 -9.88 7.73 26.92
N TYR A 345 -8.60 8.12 26.81
CA TYR A 345 -7.96 9.00 27.80
C TYR A 345 -7.65 10.40 27.29
N HIS A 346 -7.83 10.67 25.98
CA HIS A 346 -7.44 11.93 25.34
C HIS A 346 -5.95 12.27 25.60
N ARG A 347 -5.07 11.24 25.55
CA ARG A 347 -3.65 11.36 25.83
C ARG A 347 -2.82 11.18 24.58
N PRO A 348 -1.86 12.07 24.33
CA PRO A 348 -0.79 11.77 23.37
C PRO A 348 0.01 10.55 23.82
N PHE A 349 0.42 9.78 22.86
CA PHE A 349 1.24 8.58 23.05
C PHE A 349 2.52 8.67 22.21
N ALA A 350 3.47 7.80 22.48
CA ALA A 350 4.65 7.66 21.65
C ALA A 350 4.84 6.19 21.26
N ILE A 351 5.19 5.95 20.00
CA ILE A 351 5.49 4.62 19.46
C ILE A 351 6.98 4.57 19.13
N TYR A 352 7.62 3.47 19.51
CA TYR A 352 9.03 3.20 19.26
C TYR A 352 9.18 1.80 18.70
N LYS A 353 10.00 1.66 17.66
CA LYS A 353 10.49 0.38 17.16
C LYS A 353 11.85 0.08 17.78
N THR A 354 12.04 -1.10 18.33
CA THR A 354 13.33 -1.63 18.77
C THR A 354 13.69 -2.81 17.87
N GLU A 355 14.74 -2.65 17.09
CA GLU A 355 15.27 -3.71 16.22
C GLU A 355 16.12 -4.66 17.07
N ASN A 356 15.76 -5.93 17.05
CA ASN A 356 16.49 -6.98 17.77
C ASN A 356 17.34 -7.78 16.78
N LYS A 357 18.44 -8.36 17.29
CA LYS A 357 19.18 -9.36 16.53
C LYS A 357 18.26 -10.55 16.23
N PRO A 358 18.32 -11.15 15.02
CA PRO A 358 17.41 -12.24 14.64
C PRO A 358 17.42 -13.43 15.58
N THR A 359 18.52 -13.64 16.30
CA THR A 359 18.68 -14.71 17.27
C THR A 359 19.34 -14.22 18.56
N HIS A 360 18.91 -14.79 19.68
CA HIS A 360 19.49 -14.53 21.00
C HIS A 360 19.58 -15.86 21.80
N VAL A 361 20.56 -15.97 22.67
CA VAL A 361 20.71 -17.14 23.55
C VAL A 361 20.10 -16.84 24.91
N ILE A 362 19.05 -17.59 25.28
CA ILE A 362 18.39 -17.51 26.60
C ILE A 362 18.54 -18.88 27.26
N GLU A 363 19.15 -18.92 28.43
CA GLU A 363 19.39 -20.17 29.20
C GLU A 363 20.01 -21.30 28.35
N GLY A 364 20.98 -20.94 27.49
CA GLY A 364 21.67 -21.91 26.60
C GLY A 364 20.89 -22.35 25.36
N ARG A 365 19.69 -21.81 25.13
CA ARG A 365 18.87 -22.09 23.94
C ARG A 365 18.89 -20.91 22.98
N THR A 366 19.19 -21.14 21.73
CA THR A 366 19.05 -20.14 20.67
C THR A 366 17.58 -19.95 20.33
N VAL A 367 17.06 -18.76 20.58
CA VAL A 367 15.68 -18.36 20.25
C VAL A 367 15.68 -17.29 19.18
N ARG A 368 14.69 -17.33 18.27
CA ARG A 368 14.45 -16.26 17.31
C ARG A 368 13.83 -15.06 18.03
N GLN A 369 14.34 -13.87 17.73
CA GLN A 369 13.77 -12.61 18.21
C GLN A 369 13.19 -11.83 17.02
N ASN A 370 12.05 -11.21 17.25
CA ASN A 370 11.44 -10.26 16.31
C ASN A 370 11.66 -8.83 16.81
N ASP A 371 11.49 -7.87 15.92
CA ASP A 371 11.41 -6.46 16.32
C ASP A 371 10.27 -6.25 17.31
N VAL A 372 10.47 -5.33 18.23
CA VAL A 372 9.51 -5.01 19.28
C VAL A 372 9.02 -3.58 19.09
N TYR A 373 7.72 -3.42 19.08
CA TYR A 373 7.04 -2.13 19.08
C TYR A 373 6.57 -1.80 20.48
N SER A 374 6.94 -0.62 20.99
CA SER A 374 6.58 -0.15 22.32
C SER A 374 5.72 1.10 22.20
N LEU A 375 4.70 1.19 23.05
CA LEU A 375 3.87 2.38 23.21
C LEU A 375 4.02 2.92 24.62
N THR A 376 4.16 4.26 24.74
CA THR A 376 4.19 4.97 26.01
C THR A 376 3.23 6.14 26.01
N PHE A 377 2.58 6.40 27.15
CA PHE A 377 1.78 7.60 27.36
C PHE A 377 1.81 8.04 28.82
N LYS A 378 1.58 9.33 29.09
CA LYS A 378 1.56 9.88 30.44
C LYS A 378 0.19 9.74 31.09
N LYS A 379 0.16 9.50 32.41
CA LYS A 379 -1.09 9.48 33.18
C LYS A 379 -1.80 10.83 33.14
N GLU A 380 -1.03 11.93 33.15
CA GLU A 380 -1.55 13.30 33.14
C GLU A 380 -0.89 14.14 32.05
N ASN A 381 -1.65 15.04 31.42
CA ASN A 381 -1.09 16.02 30.47
C ASN A 381 -0.44 17.16 31.28
N ARG A 382 0.78 17.53 30.87
CA ARG A 382 1.49 18.68 31.39
C ARG A 382 1.57 19.78 30.34
N LYS A 383 1.48 21.06 30.73
CA LYS A 383 1.61 22.21 29.81
C LYS A 383 2.90 22.20 28.99
N GLN A 384 3.92 21.53 29.48
CA GLN A 384 5.24 21.41 28.87
C GLN A 384 5.33 20.22 27.88
N ASP A 385 4.30 19.39 27.78
CA ASP A 385 4.34 18.22 26.90
C ASP A 385 4.49 18.65 25.42
N LYS A 386 5.35 17.95 24.70
CA LYS A 386 5.62 18.26 23.29
C LYS A 386 4.37 18.07 22.44
N ALA A 387 3.70 16.91 22.55
CA ALA A 387 2.44 16.63 21.88
C ALA A 387 1.24 17.02 22.78
N PHE A 388 0.09 17.32 22.16
CA PHE A 388 -1.11 17.74 22.89
C PHE A 388 -2.39 17.24 22.18
N PHE A 389 -3.49 17.15 22.94
CA PHE A 389 -4.83 16.87 22.42
C PHE A 389 -5.62 18.20 22.34
N GLU A 390 -6.24 18.44 21.20
CA GLU A 390 -7.09 19.61 20.98
C GLU A 390 -8.12 19.33 19.86
N ASN A 391 -9.38 19.70 20.10
CA ASN A 391 -10.49 19.60 19.13
C ASN A 391 -10.66 18.19 18.50
N GLY A 392 -10.45 17.12 19.27
CA GLY A 392 -10.62 15.75 18.80
C GLY A 392 -9.42 15.19 18.03
N TYR A 393 -8.28 15.88 18.04
CA TYR A 393 -7.03 15.45 17.40
C TYR A 393 -5.88 15.44 18.40
N ILE A 394 -4.93 14.56 18.17
CA ILE A 394 -3.59 14.68 18.79
C ILE A 394 -2.66 15.33 17.78
N TRP A 395 -1.92 16.33 18.24
CA TRP A 395 -0.89 17.02 17.49
C TRP A 395 0.48 16.68 18.06
N PHE A 396 1.38 16.17 17.23
CA PHE A 396 2.72 15.77 17.67
C PHE A 396 3.81 16.38 16.79
N PRO A 397 4.96 16.77 17.39
CA PRO A 397 6.03 17.41 16.65
C PRO A 397 6.70 16.44 15.68
N LEU A 398 7.05 16.93 14.51
CA LEU A 398 7.95 16.28 13.59
C LEU A 398 9.34 16.16 14.24
N GLN A 399 9.97 14.99 14.10
CA GLN A 399 11.32 14.73 14.64
C GLN A 399 12.39 14.79 13.56
N SER A 400 12.24 14.04 12.49
CA SER A 400 13.14 14.07 11.33
C SER A 400 12.41 13.75 10.03
N ILE A 401 12.98 14.25 8.94
CA ILE A 401 12.69 13.85 7.57
C ILE A 401 14.03 13.42 6.98
N GLU A 402 14.10 12.19 6.50
CA GLU A 402 15.31 11.60 5.94
C GLU A 402 14.98 11.08 4.54
N LYS A 403 15.81 11.40 3.55
CA LYS A 403 15.72 10.85 2.21
C LYS A 403 16.19 9.39 2.25
N CYS A 404 15.45 8.50 1.64
CA CYS A 404 15.69 7.06 1.63
C CYS A 404 15.83 6.53 0.20
N GLU A 405 15.96 5.21 0.07
CA GLU A 405 16.01 4.50 -1.20
C GLU A 405 14.69 4.64 -1.98
N ILE A 406 14.74 4.27 -3.26
CA ILE A 406 13.57 4.22 -4.13
C ILE A 406 12.74 3.00 -3.77
N GLU A 407 11.46 3.22 -3.44
CA GLU A 407 10.52 2.15 -3.14
C GLU A 407 9.24 2.31 -3.97
N GLU A 408 8.51 1.20 -4.09
CA GLU A 408 7.20 1.19 -4.70
C GLU A 408 6.17 1.92 -3.85
N VAL A 409 5.31 2.72 -4.50
CA VAL A 409 4.37 3.58 -3.81
C VAL A 409 2.91 3.36 -4.20
N PHE A 410 2.01 3.60 -3.25
CA PHE A 410 0.58 3.34 -3.33
C PHE A 410 -0.23 4.54 -2.87
N ASP A 411 -1.48 4.62 -3.29
CA ASP A 411 -2.45 5.55 -2.74
C ASP A 411 -3.87 4.99 -2.76
N ILE A 412 -4.77 5.62 -2.02
CA ILE A 412 -6.19 5.28 -2.00
C ILE A 412 -7.04 6.53 -2.17
N GLU A 413 -8.14 6.39 -2.89
CA GLU A 413 -9.14 7.42 -3.02
C GLU A 413 -10.26 7.24 -2.01
N VAL A 414 -10.59 8.29 -1.25
CA VAL A 414 -11.60 8.26 -0.19
C VAL A 414 -12.74 9.24 -0.49
N GLU A 415 -13.96 8.73 -0.40
CA GLU A 415 -15.20 9.46 -0.66
C GLU A 415 -15.35 10.73 0.19
N GLU A 416 -15.80 11.84 -0.39
CA GLU A 416 -16.10 13.16 0.20
C GLU A 416 -14.95 13.87 0.93
N ASP A 417 -14.18 13.16 1.77
CA ASP A 417 -13.22 13.78 2.69
C ASP A 417 -11.81 13.85 2.11
N HIS A 418 -11.53 13.11 1.03
CA HIS A 418 -10.27 13.15 0.28
C HIS A 418 -9.01 12.98 1.13
N SER A 419 -9.13 12.23 2.21
CA SER A 419 -8.06 12.01 3.17
C SER A 419 -8.23 10.66 3.85
N PHE A 420 -7.13 10.15 4.39
CA PHE A 420 -7.13 8.93 5.17
C PHE A 420 -6.05 8.98 6.24
N THR A 421 -5.99 7.95 7.07
CA THR A 421 -5.05 7.88 8.18
C THR A 421 -3.99 6.84 7.90
N VAL A 422 -2.72 7.27 7.76
CA VAL A 422 -1.54 6.42 7.63
C VAL A 422 -0.75 6.43 8.93
N GLN A 423 -0.55 5.25 9.55
CA GLN A 423 0.21 5.13 10.81
C GLN A 423 -0.20 6.20 11.83
N ASN A 424 -1.49 6.29 12.11
CA ASN A 424 -2.14 7.31 12.94
C ASN A 424 -2.18 8.74 12.37
N THR A 425 -1.39 9.07 11.35
CA THR A 425 -1.24 10.42 10.83
C THR A 425 -2.21 10.69 9.68
N ILE A 426 -2.80 11.88 9.68
CA ILE A 426 -3.74 12.31 8.66
C ILE A 426 -2.99 12.75 7.41
N VAL A 427 -3.34 12.15 6.28
CA VAL A 427 -2.78 12.43 4.96
C VAL A 427 -3.90 12.70 3.95
N HIS A 428 -3.58 13.49 2.93
CA HIS A 428 -4.50 13.77 1.82
C HIS A 428 -4.34 12.72 0.73
N ASN A 429 -5.37 12.39 -0.03
CA ASN A 429 -5.24 11.61 -1.27
C ASN A 429 -4.27 12.30 -2.23
N CYS A 430 -3.49 11.53 -3.00
CA CYS A 430 -2.80 12.09 -4.15
C CYS A 430 -3.82 12.49 -5.24
N GLN A 431 -3.65 13.68 -5.78
CA GLN A 431 -4.53 14.18 -6.83
C GLN A 431 -3.91 13.87 -8.18
N ASP A 432 -4.29 12.75 -8.80
CA ASP A 432 -3.81 12.38 -10.13
C ASP A 432 -4.95 11.98 -11.08
N LEU A 433 -4.71 12.14 -12.39
CA LEU A 433 -5.60 11.68 -13.46
C LEU A 433 -5.75 10.16 -13.52
N SER A 434 -4.95 9.43 -12.75
CA SER A 434 -5.16 8.01 -12.62
C SER A 434 -6.55 7.77 -12.01
N VAL A 435 -7.16 6.63 -12.34
CA VAL A 435 -8.43 6.16 -11.76
C VAL A 435 -8.39 6.15 -10.22
N ALA A 436 -7.24 6.37 -9.61
CA ALA A 436 -6.93 6.52 -8.22
C ALA A 436 -6.97 7.92 -7.65
N GLY A 437 -6.73 8.90 -8.46
CA GLY A 437 -6.75 10.29 -8.01
C GLY A 437 -8.11 10.95 -8.15
N LYS A 438 -9.26 10.31 -7.83
CA LYS A 438 -10.64 10.85 -7.93
C LYS A 438 -10.99 11.56 -9.22
N GLN A 439 -10.06 11.58 -10.20
CA GLN A 439 -10.21 12.48 -11.31
C GLN A 439 -10.45 13.94 -10.86
N LYS A 440 -10.05 14.29 -9.61
CA LYS A 440 -9.93 15.70 -9.20
C LYS A 440 -8.91 16.45 -10.03
N GLY A 441 -8.39 15.72 -10.97
CA GLY A 441 -7.78 16.15 -12.17
C GLY A 441 -6.74 17.20 -12.01
N MET A 442 -6.96 18.19 -12.75
CA MET A 442 -6.03 19.25 -13.03
C MET A 442 -6.26 20.38 -12.05
N ILE A 443 -5.35 20.55 -11.09
CA ILE A 443 -5.39 21.67 -10.14
C ILE A 443 -4.25 22.62 -10.46
N LEU A 444 -4.59 23.88 -10.53
CA LEU A 444 -3.69 25.00 -10.76
C LEU A 444 -3.69 25.92 -9.54
N LYS A 445 -2.62 26.70 -9.37
CA LYS A 445 -2.50 27.73 -8.34
C LYS A 445 -2.17 29.06 -8.99
N CYS A 446 -2.93 30.06 -8.66
CA CYS A 446 -2.69 31.43 -9.10
C CYS A 446 -1.44 31.99 -8.41
N GLN A 447 -0.49 32.48 -9.18
CA GLN A 447 0.73 33.07 -8.62
C GLN A 447 0.49 34.48 -8.06
N ASP A 448 -0.54 35.19 -8.55
CA ASP A 448 -0.84 36.54 -8.11
C ASP A 448 -1.53 36.60 -6.73
N CYS A 449 -2.47 35.69 -6.44
CA CYS A 449 -3.25 35.72 -5.21
C CYS A 449 -3.20 34.43 -4.36
N GLY A 450 -2.53 33.37 -4.85
CA GLY A 450 -2.38 32.10 -4.16
C GLY A 450 -3.63 31.21 -4.17
N GLU A 451 -4.70 31.60 -4.89
CA GLU A 451 -5.92 30.79 -5.01
C GLU A 451 -5.66 29.49 -5.73
N VAL A 452 -6.30 28.41 -5.26
CA VAL A 452 -6.23 27.08 -5.87
C VAL A 452 -7.43 26.90 -6.77
N VAL A 453 -7.18 26.63 -8.05
CA VAL A 453 -8.19 26.50 -9.11
C VAL A 453 -8.26 25.04 -9.54
N GLU A 454 -9.40 24.39 -9.29
CA GLU A 454 -9.68 23.03 -9.77
C GLU A 454 -10.35 23.13 -11.16
N ILE A 455 -9.79 22.44 -12.14
CA ILE A 455 -10.36 22.34 -13.50
C ILE A 455 -11.51 21.35 -13.49
N ASN A 456 -12.74 21.85 -13.60
CA ASN A 456 -13.92 21.01 -13.78
C ASN A 456 -14.07 20.66 -15.28
N PRO A 457 -13.96 19.38 -15.69
CA PRO A 457 -14.05 19.01 -17.10
C PRO A 457 -15.37 19.35 -17.78
N GLU A 458 -16.48 19.39 -17.01
CA GLU A 458 -17.82 19.67 -17.54
C GLU A 458 -18.06 21.17 -17.76
N GLU A 459 -17.32 22.02 -17.05
CA GLU A 459 -17.47 23.48 -17.09
C GLU A 459 -16.28 24.18 -17.76
N TYR A 460 -15.28 23.41 -18.20
CA TYR A 460 -14.06 23.97 -18.77
C TYR A 460 -14.31 24.61 -20.13
N THR A 461 -13.96 25.89 -20.28
CA THR A 461 -14.19 26.69 -21.49
C THR A 461 -12.93 27.03 -22.28
N GLY A 462 -11.75 26.53 -21.82
CA GLY A 462 -10.46 26.89 -22.42
C GLY A 462 -9.88 28.23 -21.91
N GLU A 463 -10.59 28.97 -21.05
CA GLU A 463 -10.06 30.17 -20.42
C GLU A 463 -9.42 29.84 -19.06
N ASN A 464 -8.09 29.97 -18.99
CA ASN A 464 -7.32 29.77 -17.77
C ASN A 464 -7.10 31.09 -17.05
N ALA A 465 -8.10 31.56 -16.27
CA ALA A 465 -7.97 32.73 -15.42
C ALA A 465 -8.40 32.39 -13.98
N CYS A 466 -7.75 33.02 -13.02
CA CYS A 466 -8.10 32.85 -11.61
C CYS A 466 -9.50 33.41 -11.32
N PRO A 467 -10.45 32.62 -10.81
CA PRO A 467 -11.81 33.05 -10.54
C PRO A 467 -11.88 34.16 -9.45
N LYS A 468 -10.82 34.30 -8.66
CA LYS A 468 -10.76 35.28 -7.56
C LYS A 468 -10.17 36.64 -7.97
N CYS A 469 -9.11 36.66 -8.75
CA CYS A 469 -8.41 37.89 -9.10
C CYS A 469 -8.33 38.16 -10.60
N GLY A 470 -8.76 37.24 -11.45
CA GLY A 470 -8.64 37.34 -12.91
C GLY A 470 -7.21 37.12 -13.43
N GLY A 471 -6.24 36.83 -12.56
CA GLY A 471 -4.86 36.58 -12.94
C GLY A 471 -4.70 35.38 -13.87
N LYS A 472 -3.82 35.48 -14.86
CA LYS A 472 -3.59 34.43 -15.87
C LYS A 472 -2.38 33.56 -15.58
N ASP A 473 -1.50 33.93 -14.63
CA ASP A 473 -0.36 33.09 -14.23
C ASP A 473 -0.81 31.98 -13.28
N LEU A 474 -1.32 30.92 -13.87
CA LEU A 474 -1.74 29.71 -13.18
C LEU A 474 -0.70 28.64 -13.37
N ARG A 475 -0.08 28.16 -12.28
CA ARG A 475 0.93 27.09 -12.28
C ARG A 475 0.36 25.80 -11.74
N ALA A 476 0.86 24.67 -12.20
CA ALA A 476 0.44 23.35 -11.73
C ALA A 476 0.59 23.20 -10.21
N ASP A 477 -0.50 22.89 -9.49
CA ASP A 477 -0.52 22.54 -8.06
C ASP A 477 -0.82 21.05 -7.83
N SER A 478 -1.09 20.32 -8.91
CA SER A 478 -1.19 18.87 -8.95
C SER A 478 -0.29 18.31 -10.06
N ARG A 479 0.03 17.03 -10.00
CA ARG A 479 0.81 16.37 -11.06
C ARG A 479 0.04 16.31 -12.37
N SER A 480 -1.26 16.10 -12.30
CA SER A 480 -2.14 16.18 -13.46
C SER A 480 -2.22 17.59 -14.02
N GLY A 481 -2.09 18.61 -13.15
CA GLY A 481 -1.93 19.99 -13.54
C GLY A 481 -0.68 20.26 -14.36
N CYS A 482 0.35 19.39 -14.25
CA CYS A 482 1.55 19.50 -15.10
C CYS A 482 1.26 19.33 -16.61
N PHE A 483 0.09 18.81 -16.98
CA PHE A 483 -0.41 18.95 -18.36
C PHE A 483 -0.42 20.40 -18.80
N PHE A 484 -0.91 21.31 -17.96
CA PHE A 484 -0.93 22.75 -18.25
C PHE A 484 0.46 23.40 -18.27
N GLU A 485 1.47 22.80 -17.61
CA GLU A 485 2.85 23.27 -17.78
C GLU A 485 3.38 22.95 -19.20
N ILE A 486 2.99 21.80 -19.77
CA ILE A 486 3.29 21.52 -21.19
C ILE A 486 2.57 22.51 -22.09
N MET A 487 1.29 22.83 -21.79
CA MET A 487 0.54 23.83 -22.57
C MET A 487 1.16 25.22 -22.45
N ARG A 488 1.63 25.61 -21.25
CA ARG A 488 2.37 26.85 -21.04
C ARG A 488 3.66 26.90 -21.87
N LEU A 489 4.44 25.84 -21.88
CA LEU A 489 5.66 25.75 -22.70
C LEU A 489 5.34 25.84 -24.20
N LEU A 490 4.21 25.26 -24.64
CA LEU A 490 3.74 25.41 -26.02
C LEU A 490 3.37 26.88 -26.30
N GLU A 491 2.63 27.55 -25.39
CA GLU A 491 2.25 28.96 -25.55
C GLU A 491 3.47 29.89 -25.58
N GLU A 492 4.46 29.65 -24.71
CA GLU A 492 5.72 30.39 -24.72
C GLU A 492 6.49 30.15 -26.05
N THR A 493 6.54 28.90 -26.51
CA THR A 493 7.21 28.55 -27.78
C THR A 493 6.49 29.16 -28.98
N GLU A 494 5.16 29.16 -28.99
CA GLU A 494 4.36 29.79 -30.06
C GLU A 494 4.60 31.29 -30.14
N ARG A 495 4.69 31.96 -28.98
CA ARG A 495 4.87 33.43 -28.90
C ARG A 495 6.30 33.83 -29.28
N GLU A 496 7.33 33.09 -28.90
CA GLU A 496 8.73 33.51 -28.96
C GLU A 496 9.53 32.83 -30.06
N ARG A 497 9.14 31.59 -30.42
CA ARG A 497 9.84 30.78 -31.45
C ARG A 497 8.82 29.89 -32.19
N GLU A 498 7.89 30.49 -32.89
CA GLU A 498 6.83 29.75 -33.60
C GLU A 498 7.35 28.63 -34.52
N GLU A 499 8.53 28.82 -35.10
CA GLU A 499 9.19 27.81 -35.95
C GLU A 499 9.65 26.57 -35.16
N ALA A 500 9.80 26.67 -33.84
CA ALA A 500 10.18 25.58 -32.95
C ALA A 500 8.99 24.78 -32.41
N MET A 501 7.77 25.19 -32.73
CA MET A 501 6.56 24.46 -32.35
C MET A 501 6.57 23.03 -32.88
N PRO A 502 6.30 21.99 -32.04
CA PRO A 502 6.30 20.60 -32.49
C PRO A 502 5.20 20.34 -33.51
N ALA A 503 5.48 19.46 -34.47
CA ALA A 503 4.49 19.02 -35.45
C ALA A 503 3.42 18.10 -34.81
N VAL A 504 3.84 17.34 -33.77
CA VAL A 504 2.98 16.40 -33.05
C VAL A 504 3.24 16.50 -31.55
N ILE A 505 2.16 16.41 -30.75
CA ILE A 505 2.21 16.28 -29.28
C ILE A 505 1.53 14.99 -28.85
N ILE A 506 2.09 14.29 -27.87
CA ILE A 506 1.63 12.97 -27.42
C ILE A 506 1.47 12.94 -25.91
N ALA A 507 0.24 12.70 -25.44
CA ALA A 507 -0.04 12.36 -24.06
C ALA A 507 -0.38 10.89 -23.92
N GLU A 508 0.34 10.14 -23.07
CA GLU A 508 -0.01 8.78 -22.66
C GLU A 508 -0.56 8.79 -21.24
N ASN A 509 -1.68 8.11 -20.99
CA ASN A 509 -2.19 7.98 -19.62
C ASN A 509 -3.14 6.78 -19.46
N VAL A 510 -3.40 6.44 -18.17
CA VAL A 510 -4.30 5.36 -17.78
C VAL A 510 -5.76 5.66 -18.16
N ARG A 511 -6.63 4.62 -18.15
CA ARG A 511 -8.08 4.71 -18.43
C ARG A 511 -8.80 5.82 -17.65
N GLY A 512 -8.28 6.23 -16.50
CA GLY A 512 -8.82 7.32 -15.67
C GLY A 512 -8.76 8.72 -16.29
N LEU A 513 -8.01 8.91 -17.39
CA LEU A 513 -8.00 10.15 -18.15
C LEU A 513 -9.34 10.46 -18.83
N LYS A 514 -10.22 9.46 -19.00
CA LYS A 514 -11.46 9.57 -19.79
C LYS A 514 -12.29 10.84 -19.54
N PRO A 515 -12.59 11.28 -18.30
CA PRO A 515 -13.37 12.50 -18.09
C PRO A 515 -12.68 13.79 -18.53
N TYR A 516 -11.33 13.82 -18.52
CA TYR A 516 -10.54 14.97 -18.90
C TYR A 516 -10.16 15.03 -20.39
N LEU A 517 -10.54 14.02 -21.16
CA LEU A 517 -10.30 14.05 -22.62
C LEU A 517 -10.85 15.31 -23.30
N PRO A 518 -12.06 15.84 -22.95
CA PRO A 518 -12.53 17.10 -23.50
C PRO A 518 -11.60 18.29 -23.17
N VAL A 519 -11.04 18.34 -21.97
CA VAL A 519 -10.08 19.40 -21.57
C VAL A 519 -8.82 19.33 -22.42
N LEU A 520 -8.25 18.13 -22.62
CA LEU A 520 -7.07 17.95 -23.45
C LEU A 520 -7.36 18.35 -24.91
N CYS A 521 -8.54 17.99 -25.45
CA CYS A 521 -8.94 18.37 -26.79
C CYS A 521 -9.02 19.90 -26.93
N MET A 522 -9.71 20.58 -26.00
CA MET A 522 -9.85 22.04 -26.05
C MET A 522 -8.49 22.76 -25.94
N GLU A 523 -7.61 22.27 -25.05
CA GLU A 523 -6.26 22.83 -24.95
C GLU A 523 -5.44 22.60 -26.21
N TYR A 524 -5.51 21.41 -26.80
CA TYR A 524 -4.85 21.12 -28.08
C TYR A 524 -5.38 22.02 -29.20
N GLU A 525 -6.70 22.17 -29.30
CA GLU A 525 -7.35 23.05 -30.29
C GLU A 525 -6.96 24.52 -30.08
N ARG A 526 -6.89 24.99 -28.81
CA ARG A 526 -6.46 26.34 -28.46
C ARG A 526 -5.05 26.67 -28.94
N HIS A 527 -4.16 25.66 -28.90
CA HIS A 527 -2.77 25.78 -29.37
C HIS A 527 -2.59 25.37 -30.85
N GLY A 528 -3.67 25.26 -31.61
CA GLY A 528 -3.63 25.01 -33.05
C GLY A 528 -3.33 23.57 -33.45
N TYR A 529 -3.71 22.60 -32.59
CA TYR A 529 -3.61 21.18 -32.89
C TYR A 529 -4.99 20.52 -33.01
N THR A 530 -5.10 19.53 -33.90
CA THR A 530 -6.26 18.63 -33.95
C THR A 530 -5.97 17.43 -33.07
N ALA A 531 -6.85 17.14 -32.10
CA ALA A 531 -6.72 16.03 -31.17
C ALA A 531 -7.26 14.71 -31.75
N HIS A 532 -6.50 13.65 -31.63
CA HIS A 532 -6.88 12.26 -31.98
C HIS A 532 -6.76 11.39 -30.73
N ILE A 533 -7.79 10.60 -30.41
CA ILE A 533 -7.84 9.83 -29.16
C ILE A 533 -8.13 8.38 -29.45
N GLN A 534 -7.32 7.48 -28.88
CA GLN A 534 -7.60 6.05 -28.89
C GLN A 534 -7.10 5.39 -27.60
N MET A 535 -7.80 4.35 -27.16
CA MET A 535 -7.34 3.50 -26.07
C MET A 535 -6.69 2.26 -26.67
N PHE A 536 -5.48 1.94 -26.23
CA PHE A 536 -4.70 0.79 -26.64
C PHE A 536 -4.53 -0.21 -25.52
N ASN A 537 -4.38 -1.49 -25.89
CA ASN A 537 -3.96 -2.53 -24.95
C ASN A 537 -2.67 -3.18 -25.46
N SER A 538 -1.60 -3.16 -24.67
CA SER A 538 -0.27 -3.63 -25.08
C SER A 538 -0.24 -5.09 -25.57
N LYS A 539 -1.18 -5.94 -25.13
CA LYS A 539 -1.28 -7.33 -25.59
C LYS A 539 -1.51 -7.49 -27.10
N TYR A 540 -2.07 -6.47 -27.76
CA TYR A 540 -2.29 -6.45 -29.20
C TYR A 540 -1.14 -5.80 -29.98
N TRP A 541 -0.01 -5.56 -29.30
CA TRP A 541 1.16 -4.86 -29.84
C TRP A 541 2.47 -5.61 -29.58
N GLY A 542 2.42 -6.94 -29.57
CA GLY A 542 3.59 -7.79 -29.42
C GLY A 542 4.14 -7.89 -27.99
N VAL A 543 3.36 -7.49 -26.96
CA VAL A 543 3.75 -7.62 -25.55
C VAL A 543 2.76 -8.51 -24.83
N PRO A 544 3.16 -9.62 -24.15
CA PRO A 544 2.25 -10.54 -23.47
C PRO A 544 1.71 -9.96 -22.15
N GLN A 545 1.25 -8.69 -22.20
CA GLN A 545 0.79 -7.97 -21.01
C GLN A 545 -0.55 -7.28 -21.27
N ASN A 546 -1.51 -7.47 -20.37
CA ASN A 546 -2.80 -6.78 -20.43
C ASN A 546 -2.70 -5.39 -19.77
N ARG A 547 -2.40 -4.33 -20.57
CA ARG A 547 -2.17 -2.95 -20.13
C ARG A 547 -2.91 -1.96 -21.03
N GLU A 548 -4.01 -1.38 -20.51
CA GLU A 548 -4.82 -0.38 -21.22
C GLU A 548 -4.32 1.05 -20.98
N ARG A 549 -4.14 1.84 -22.07
CA ARG A 549 -3.70 3.24 -22.04
C ARG A 549 -4.40 4.08 -23.09
N TYR A 550 -4.78 5.31 -22.75
CA TYR A 550 -5.14 6.32 -23.73
C TYR A 550 -3.89 6.93 -24.34
N ALA A 551 -3.90 7.03 -25.66
CA ALA A 551 -3.02 7.90 -26.42
C ALA A 551 -3.84 9.10 -26.91
N VAL A 552 -3.41 10.32 -26.57
CA VAL A 552 -4.00 11.57 -27.06
C VAL A 552 -2.93 12.23 -27.92
N ILE A 553 -3.15 12.20 -29.23
CA ILE A 553 -2.20 12.72 -30.24
C ILE A 553 -2.73 14.05 -30.77
N GLY A 554 -1.95 15.10 -30.66
CA GLY A 554 -2.23 16.39 -31.31
C GLY A 554 -1.40 16.57 -32.57
N THR A 555 -2.03 16.82 -33.72
CA THR A 555 -1.36 17.16 -34.98
C THR A 555 -1.51 18.64 -35.28
N ARG A 556 -0.40 19.33 -35.61
CA ARG A 556 -0.41 20.79 -35.84
C ARG A 556 -1.18 21.16 -37.12
N ASN A 557 -2.22 21.97 -36.96
CA ASN A 557 -3.16 22.32 -38.06
C ASN A 557 -2.48 23.01 -39.24
N LYS A 558 -1.52 23.93 -38.98
CA LYS A 558 -0.78 24.66 -40.00
C LYS A 558 0.00 23.76 -40.99
N LEU A 559 0.29 22.50 -40.57
CA LEU A 559 1.07 21.56 -41.38
C LEU A 559 0.18 20.67 -42.26
N GLY A 560 -1.14 20.70 -42.09
CA GLY A 560 -2.08 19.88 -42.83
C GLY A 560 -1.83 18.37 -42.75
N LEU A 561 -1.30 17.90 -41.57
CA LEU A 561 -0.98 16.51 -41.38
C LEU A 561 -2.25 15.66 -41.27
N SER A 562 -2.31 14.56 -42.01
CA SER A 562 -3.32 13.54 -41.82
C SER A 562 -2.79 12.50 -40.85
N PHE A 563 -3.58 12.12 -39.83
CA PHE A 563 -3.22 11.12 -38.85
C PHE A 563 -4.30 10.05 -38.76
N LYS A 564 -3.89 8.78 -38.72
CA LYS A 564 -4.73 7.63 -38.43
C LYS A 564 -4.00 6.73 -37.45
N PHE A 565 -4.68 6.30 -36.42
CA PHE A 565 -4.12 5.30 -35.51
C PHE A 565 -3.90 3.99 -36.24
N PRO A 566 -2.82 3.27 -35.93
CA PRO A 566 -2.62 1.91 -36.45
C PRO A 566 -3.68 0.97 -35.86
N GLU A 567 -3.97 -0.11 -36.62
CA GLU A 567 -4.94 -1.11 -36.20
C GLU A 567 -4.33 -2.13 -35.25
N GLU A 568 -5.05 -2.47 -34.20
CA GLU A 568 -4.61 -3.47 -33.21
C GLU A 568 -4.51 -4.87 -33.87
N GLN A 569 -3.46 -5.61 -33.50
CA GLN A 569 -3.23 -6.97 -34.03
C GLN A 569 -3.85 -8.00 -33.09
N HIS A 570 -5.13 -8.32 -33.29
CA HIS A 570 -5.85 -9.27 -32.45
C HIS A 570 -5.52 -10.74 -32.73
N ASP A 571 -4.96 -11.03 -33.90
CA ASP A 571 -4.69 -12.41 -34.35
C ASP A 571 -3.41 -13.01 -33.74
N PHE A 572 -2.57 -12.18 -33.12
CA PHE A 572 -1.33 -12.62 -32.53
C PHE A 572 -1.13 -11.97 -31.13
N VAL A 573 -1.21 -12.79 -30.09
CA VAL A 573 -0.80 -12.40 -28.73
C VAL A 573 0.41 -13.25 -28.39
N PRO A 574 1.60 -12.65 -28.18
CA PRO A 574 2.82 -13.40 -27.89
C PRO A 574 2.69 -14.11 -26.54
N LYS A 575 3.39 -15.24 -26.41
CA LYS A 575 3.43 -16.02 -25.18
C LYS A 575 4.45 -15.43 -24.20
N LEU A 576 4.24 -15.70 -22.93
CA LEU A 576 5.18 -15.31 -21.87
C LEU A 576 6.57 -15.94 -22.09
N SER A 577 6.61 -17.21 -22.53
CA SER A 577 7.84 -17.95 -22.85
C SER A 577 8.75 -17.26 -23.85
N ASP A 578 8.19 -16.49 -24.80
CA ASP A 578 8.96 -15.79 -25.82
C ASP A 578 9.85 -14.66 -25.25
N PHE A 579 9.59 -14.26 -24.00
CA PHE A 579 10.24 -13.14 -23.32
C PHE A 579 11.08 -13.57 -22.10
N LEU A 580 11.19 -14.86 -21.82
CA LEU A 580 11.96 -15.33 -20.68
C LEU A 580 13.46 -15.34 -21.00
N GLU A 581 14.24 -14.74 -20.11
CA GLU A 581 15.69 -14.82 -20.16
C GLU A 581 16.18 -16.22 -19.82
N LYS A 582 17.19 -16.70 -20.52
CA LYS A 582 17.77 -18.04 -20.31
C LYS A 582 18.74 -18.08 -19.13
N ASP A 583 19.50 -16.99 -18.91
CA ASP A 583 20.50 -16.87 -17.87
C ASP A 583 20.11 -15.81 -16.86
N VAL A 584 19.32 -16.21 -15.87
CA VAL A 584 18.84 -15.33 -14.79
C VAL A 584 19.78 -15.41 -13.58
N PRO A 585 20.33 -14.28 -13.05
CA PRO A 585 21.17 -14.29 -11.86
C PRO A 585 20.45 -14.85 -10.63
N GLU A 586 21.17 -15.61 -9.81
CA GLU A 586 20.65 -16.33 -8.63
C GLU A 586 19.85 -15.46 -7.66
N LYS A 587 20.21 -14.19 -7.51
CA LYS A 587 19.53 -13.22 -6.65
C LYS A 587 18.04 -12.98 -6.98
N TYR A 588 17.60 -13.37 -8.17
CA TYR A 588 16.21 -13.20 -8.62
C TYR A 588 15.33 -14.44 -8.40
N TYR A 589 15.89 -15.53 -7.92
CA TYR A 589 15.13 -16.73 -7.60
C TYR A 589 14.62 -16.71 -6.16
N LEU A 590 13.42 -17.27 -5.94
CA LEU A 590 12.85 -17.43 -4.60
C LEU A 590 13.54 -18.58 -3.85
N SER A 591 13.53 -18.57 -2.52
CA SER A 591 14.00 -19.71 -1.74
C SER A 591 13.10 -20.92 -1.95
N ASP A 592 13.69 -22.12 -1.95
CA ASP A 592 13.00 -23.40 -2.20
C ASP A 592 11.72 -23.56 -1.38
N GLU A 593 11.76 -23.18 -0.09
CA GLU A 593 10.62 -23.27 0.83
C GLU A 593 9.44 -22.37 0.39
N LYS A 594 9.74 -21.19 -0.14
CA LYS A 594 8.74 -20.27 -0.69
C LYS A 594 8.23 -20.74 -2.05
N ALA A 595 9.13 -21.19 -2.93
CA ALA A 595 8.81 -21.70 -4.24
C ALA A 595 7.83 -22.88 -4.16
N GLN A 596 8.11 -23.89 -3.34
CA GLN A 596 7.23 -25.06 -3.14
C GLN A 596 5.84 -24.67 -2.65
N THR A 597 5.75 -23.74 -1.70
CA THR A 597 4.45 -23.27 -1.19
C THR A 597 3.62 -22.59 -2.30
N ILE A 598 4.27 -21.79 -3.13
CA ILE A 598 3.61 -21.03 -4.21
C ILE A 598 3.18 -21.97 -5.33
N ILE A 599 4.02 -22.95 -5.70
CA ILE A 599 3.70 -23.96 -6.71
C ILE A 599 2.46 -24.75 -6.31
N GLN A 600 2.41 -25.27 -5.07
CA GLN A 600 1.25 -26.00 -4.57
C GLN A 600 -0.03 -25.18 -4.62
N GLN A 601 0.07 -23.87 -4.33
CA GLN A 601 -1.07 -22.96 -4.39
C GLN A 601 -1.49 -22.64 -5.82
N ALA A 602 -0.55 -22.57 -6.75
CA ALA A 602 -0.82 -22.35 -8.17
C ALA A 602 -1.45 -23.58 -8.81
N LEU A 603 -0.94 -24.79 -8.53
CA LEU A 603 -1.50 -26.06 -9.00
C LEU A 603 -2.97 -26.26 -8.63
N GLN A 604 -3.41 -25.76 -7.48
CA GLN A 604 -4.81 -25.82 -7.07
C GLN A 604 -5.74 -24.92 -7.91
N LYS A 605 -5.21 -24.00 -8.69
CA LYS A 605 -5.96 -22.99 -9.44
C LYS A 605 -5.88 -23.12 -10.94
N LEU A 606 -4.88 -23.79 -11.46
CA LEU A 606 -4.61 -23.90 -12.88
C LEU A 606 -4.65 -25.37 -13.33
N GLU A 607 -5.62 -25.72 -14.14
CA GLU A 607 -5.73 -27.05 -14.75
C GLU A 607 -4.58 -27.34 -15.72
N LYS A 608 -4.00 -26.31 -16.32
CA LYS A 608 -2.94 -26.41 -17.33
C LYS A 608 -1.53 -26.20 -16.78
N LEU A 609 -1.39 -25.89 -15.50
CA LEU A 609 -0.08 -25.78 -14.88
C LEU A 609 0.62 -27.16 -14.95
N GLY A 610 1.80 -27.20 -15.54
CA GLY A 610 2.50 -28.46 -15.86
C GLY A 610 2.46 -28.86 -17.33
N LYS A 611 1.70 -28.09 -18.14
CA LYS A 611 1.65 -28.25 -19.60
C LYS A 611 2.21 -27.05 -20.34
N CYS A 612 2.34 -25.91 -19.67
CA CYS A 612 2.85 -24.67 -20.22
C CYS A 612 3.46 -23.77 -19.13
N HIS A 613 4.20 -22.77 -19.56
CA HIS A 613 4.70 -21.74 -18.65
C HIS A 613 3.53 -20.96 -18.02
N ALA A 614 3.71 -20.49 -16.80
CA ALA A 614 2.67 -19.72 -16.11
C ALA A 614 3.24 -18.50 -15.39
N CYS A 615 2.61 -17.35 -15.52
CA CYS A 615 2.88 -16.20 -14.69
C CYS A 615 2.10 -16.27 -13.39
N ILE A 616 2.74 -15.90 -12.30
CA ILE A 616 2.18 -15.90 -10.96
C ILE A 616 2.45 -14.58 -10.24
N THR A 617 1.64 -14.31 -9.22
CA THR A 617 1.94 -13.32 -8.20
C THR A 617 2.14 -14.05 -6.88
N PRO A 618 3.39 -14.42 -6.50
CA PRO A 618 3.69 -15.36 -5.45
C PRO A 618 3.08 -15.05 -4.09
N ASP A 619 3.01 -13.78 -3.75
CA ASP A 619 2.44 -13.28 -2.49
C ASP A 619 0.89 -13.24 -2.48
N ARG A 620 0.24 -13.49 -3.63
CA ARG A 620 -1.22 -13.38 -3.78
C ARG A 620 -1.93 -14.63 -4.29
N VAL A 621 -1.24 -15.74 -4.54
CA VAL A 621 -1.83 -16.94 -5.14
C VAL A 621 -3.08 -17.44 -4.40
N ASN A 622 -3.16 -17.27 -3.09
CA ASN A 622 -4.30 -17.68 -2.26
C ASN A 622 -5.22 -16.55 -1.80
N LYS A 623 -4.97 -15.30 -2.16
CA LYS A 623 -5.85 -14.20 -1.78
C LYS A 623 -7.07 -14.15 -2.70
N ARG A 624 -8.29 -14.26 -2.14
CA ARG A 624 -9.58 -14.35 -2.85
C ARG A 624 -10.00 -13.11 -3.66
N GLN A 625 -9.10 -12.17 -3.95
CA GLN A 625 -9.47 -10.88 -4.48
C GLN A 625 -9.04 -10.70 -5.93
N ASN A 626 -10.01 -10.35 -6.76
CA ASN A 626 -9.86 -9.92 -8.16
C ASN A 626 -9.23 -10.93 -9.13
N GLY A 627 -9.73 -12.16 -9.14
CA GLY A 627 -9.41 -13.15 -10.17
C GLY A 627 -8.22 -14.06 -9.85
N PRO A 628 -7.86 -14.99 -10.73
CA PRO A 628 -6.76 -15.91 -10.54
C PRO A 628 -5.44 -15.15 -10.48
N ARG A 629 -4.64 -15.45 -9.46
CA ARG A 629 -3.30 -14.89 -9.31
C ARG A 629 -2.21 -15.81 -9.87
N ALA A 630 -2.63 -16.71 -10.69
CA ALA A 630 -1.81 -17.54 -11.54
C ALA A 630 -2.50 -17.65 -12.89
N LYS A 631 -1.76 -17.53 -13.99
CA LYS A 631 -2.24 -17.61 -15.36
C LYS A 631 -1.29 -18.49 -16.16
N ALA A 632 -1.81 -19.51 -16.78
CA ALA A 632 -1.07 -20.27 -17.78
C ALA A 632 -0.99 -19.47 -19.09
N GLU A 633 0.14 -19.48 -19.77
CA GLU A 633 0.37 -18.68 -20.97
C GLU A 633 -0.60 -19.00 -22.12
N GLU A 634 -1.17 -20.23 -22.14
CA GLU A 634 -2.16 -20.63 -23.15
C GLU A 634 -3.57 -20.11 -22.87
N GLU A 635 -3.85 -19.67 -21.64
CA GLU A 635 -5.19 -19.24 -21.25
C GLU A 635 -5.39 -17.75 -21.46
N GLU A 636 -4.41 -16.94 -21.02
CA GLU A 636 -4.48 -15.49 -21.09
C GLU A 636 -3.08 -14.86 -21.09
N PRO A 637 -2.93 -13.64 -21.65
CA PRO A 637 -1.71 -12.85 -21.48
C PRO A 637 -1.38 -12.65 -19.99
N MET A 638 -0.10 -12.50 -19.69
CA MET A 638 0.40 -12.26 -18.34
C MET A 638 -0.26 -11.04 -17.68
N PHE A 639 -0.17 -10.97 -16.35
CA PHE A 639 -0.62 -9.78 -15.62
C PHE A 639 0.17 -8.55 -16.06
N THR A 640 -0.48 -7.38 -15.97
CA THR A 640 0.26 -6.11 -16.06
C THR A 640 1.34 -6.14 -15.00
N LEU A 641 2.59 -5.95 -15.40
CA LEU A 641 3.70 -5.78 -14.46
C LEU A 641 3.41 -4.52 -13.67
N THR A 642 3.11 -4.71 -12.42
CA THR A 642 2.89 -3.63 -11.48
C THR A 642 4.02 -3.67 -10.47
N ALA A 643 4.44 -2.52 -10.01
CA ALA A 643 5.37 -2.49 -8.91
C ALA A 643 4.76 -2.99 -7.59
N GLN A 644 3.44 -3.35 -7.55
CA GLN A 644 2.72 -3.84 -6.36
C GLN A 644 2.82 -5.33 -6.11
N ASP A 645 2.94 -6.10 -7.17
CA ASP A 645 2.93 -7.54 -7.10
C ASP A 645 4.33 -8.05 -7.35
N LEU A 646 4.81 -8.91 -6.48
CA LEU A 646 5.94 -9.74 -6.84
C LEU A 646 5.48 -10.64 -7.97
N HIS A 647 6.00 -10.42 -9.17
CA HIS A 647 5.72 -11.24 -10.33
C HIS A 647 6.75 -12.36 -10.41
N GLY A 648 6.27 -13.57 -10.60
CA GLY A 648 7.10 -14.74 -10.81
C GLY A 648 6.64 -15.52 -12.04
N VAL A 649 7.48 -16.40 -12.50
CA VAL A 649 7.18 -17.33 -13.59
C VAL A 649 7.44 -18.75 -13.11
N ILE A 650 6.49 -19.62 -13.42
CA ILE A 650 6.70 -21.06 -13.34
C ILE A 650 7.07 -21.50 -14.75
N VAL A 651 8.26 -22.06 -14.90
CA VAL A 651 8.80 -22.47 -16.20
C VAL A 651 8.65 -23.99 -16.34
N LEU A 652 8.15 -24.43 -17.47
CA LEU A 652 8.18 -25.84 -17.86
C LEU A 652 9.59 -26.14 -18.36
N ASP A 653 10.24 -27.11 -17.76
CA ASP A 653 11.57 -27.58 -18.16
C ASP A 653 11.49 -29.06 -18.59
N GLU A 654 11.81 -29.32 -19.84
CA GLU A 654 11.79 -30.69 -20.40
C GLU A 654 12.93 -31.55 -19.90
N GLU A 655 14.00 -30.96 -19.36
CA GLU A 655 15.22 -31.66 -18.94
C GLU A 655 15.15 -32.11 -17.48
N TYR A 656 14.35 -31.44 -16.63
CA TYR A 656 14.20 -31.73 -15.19
C TYR A 656 12.73 -31.72 -14.76
N PRO A 657 12.01 -32.76 -15.08
CA PRO A 657 10.61 -32.85 -14.76
C PRO A 657 10.34 -33.00 -13.25
N ILE A 658 9.39 -32.22 -12.73
CA ILE A 658 8.94 -32.34 -11.33
C ILE A 658 7.66 -33.14 -11.27
N THR A 659 7.70 -34.29 -10.58
CA THR A 659 6.48 -35.02 -10.24
C THR A 659 5.98 -34.62 -8.85
N VAL A 660 4.81 -34.01 -8.79
CA VAL A 660 4.15 -33.66 -7.54
C VAL A 660 3.17 -34.75 -7.16
N ALA A 661 3.48 -35.57 -6.15
CA ALA A 661 2.54 -36.55 -5.62
C ALA A 661 1.57 -35.90 -4.63
N VAL A 662 0.27 -35.91 -4.94
CA VAL A 662 -0.78 -35.49 -4.04
C VAL A 662 -1.26 -36.67 -3.22
N ASN A 663 -1.23 -36.54 -1.90
CA ASN A 663 -1.77 -37.57 -1.01
C ASN A 663 -3.26 -37.75 -1.27
N LYS A 664 -3.71 -39.00 -1.47
CA LYS A 664 -5.12 -39.36 -1.72
C LYS A 664 -6.16 -38.80 -0.73
N ASN A 665 -5.71 -38.26 0.39
CA ASN A 665 -6.56 -37.68 1.44
C ASN A 665 -6.57 -36.14 1.45
N GLY A 666 -6.08 -35.47 0.40
CA GLY A 666 -6.10 -34.00 0.31
C GLY A 666 -5.21 -33.29 1.35
N ARG A 667 -4.32 -34.01 2.01
CA ARG A 667 -3.33 -33.43 2.95
C ARG A 667 -1.99 -33.36 2.26
N ASN A 668 -1.32 -32.27 2.43
CA ASN A 668 -0.02 -31.86 1.92
C ASN A 668 0.78 -32.90 1.11
N VAL A 669 1.37 -32.47 0.02
CA VAL A 669 2.33 -33.24 -0.75
C VAL A 669 3.36 -33.86 0.18
N THR A 670 3.39 -35.19 0.24
CA THR A 670 4.24 -35.91 1.16
C THR A 670 5.27 -36.79 0.45
N LYS A 671 5.17 -37.01 -0.85
CA LYS A 671 6.11 -37.83 -1.58
C LYS A 671 6.08 -37.57 -3.08
N LEU A 672 7.24 -37.47 -3.64
CA LEU A 672 7.47 -37.56 -5.08
C LEU A 672 7.63 -39.03 -5.46
N THR A 673 7.30 -39.39 -6.68
CA THR A 673 7.39 -40.77 -7.15
C THR A 673 8.85 -41.23 -7.23
N ASP A 674 9.09 -42.53 -7.15
CA ASP A 674 10.43 -43.12 -7.14
C ASP A 674 11.23 -42.92 -8.46
N THR A 675 10.61 -42.36 -9.47
CA THR A 675 11.21 -42.06 -10.78
C THR A 675 11.72 -40.62 -10.91
N SER A 676 11.37 -39.73 -9.96
CA SER A 676 11.86 -38.36 -9.91
C SER A 676 12.54 -38.14 -8.58
N PRO A 677 13.74 -37.57 -8.52
CA PRO A 677 14.31 -37.16 -7.26
C PRO A 677 13.36 -36.18 -6.59
N CYS A 678 13.06 -36.43 -5.33
CA CYS A 678 12.29 -35.52 -4.53
C CYS A 678 13.03 -34.20 -4.46
N LEU A 679 12.54 -33.21 -5.17
CA LEU A 679 13.07 -31.86 -5.11
C LEU A 679 12.70 -31.28 -3.74
N THR A 680 13.47 -31.71 -2.74
CA THR A 680 13.46 -31.05 -1.43
C THR A 680 14.35 -29.82 -1.52
N ALA A 681 14.14 -28.84 -0.67
CA ALA A 681 15.04 -27.69 -0.49
C ALA A 681 16.50 -28.11 -0.31
N ARG A 682 16.77 -29.38 0.02
CA ARG A 682 18.08 -29.95 0.24
C ARG A 682 18.69 -30.50 -1.03
N ASP A 683 17.90 -31.07 -1.92
CA ASP A 683 18.34 -31.63 -3.20
C ASP A 683 18.62 -30.54 -4.20
N TYR A 684 17.89 -29.44 -4.10
CA TYR A 684 18.09 -28.20 -4.87
C TYR A 684 19.32 -27.41 -4.46
N LYS A 685 19.95 -27.66 -3.32
CA LYS A 685 21.18 -26.94 -2.94
C LYS A 685 22.32 -27.11 -3.95
N GLY A 686 22.30 -28.15 -4.75
CA GLY A 686 23.26 -28.35 -5.87
C GLY A 686 22.89 -27.60 -7.15
N TYR A 687 21.61 -27.22 -7.30
CA TYR A 687 21.04 -26.45 -8.40
C TYR A 687 20.47 -25.13 -7.89
N ALA A 688 20.83 -24.82 -6.67
CA ALA A 688 20.31 -23.69 -5.92
C ALA A 688 20.46 -22.40 -6.72
N GLY A 689 19.51 -21.59 -6.61
CA GLY A 689 19.41 -20.34 -7.27
C GLY A 689 18.47 -20.36 -8.46
N LYS A 690 18.30 -21.47 -9.15
CA LYS A 690 17.45 -21.50 -10.35
C LYS A 690 15.96 -21.73 -10.07
N LEU A 691 15.57 -22.01 -8.83
CA LEU A 691 14.22 -22.43 -8.48
C LEU A 691 13.41 -21.42 -7.64
N GLU A 692 14.01 -20.33 -7.26
CA GLU A 692 13.27 -19.33 -6.48
C GLU A 692 12.14 -18.64 -7.26
N MET A 693 12.25 -18.60 -8.59
CA MET A 693 11.20 -18.10 -9.47
C MET A 693 10.74 -19.11 -10.52
N ILE A 694 11.35 -20.32 -10.57
CA ILE A 694 11.11 -21.31 -11.60
C ILE A 694 10.64 -22.59 -10.94
N ALA A 695 9.54 -23.15 -11.40
CA ALA A 695 9.09 -24.47 -11.07
C ALA A 695 9.02 -25.32 -12.33
N VAL A 696 9.57 -26.51 -12.26
CA VAL A 696 9.61 -27.47 -13.35
C VAL A 696 8.60 -28.59 -13.08
N ILE A 697 7.74 -28.90 -14.04
CA ILE A 697 6.66 -29.88 -13.87
C ILE A 697 6.75 -30.94 -14.95
N GLU A 698 6.71 -32.22 -14.55
CA GLU A 698 6.73 -33.36 -15.43
C GLU A 698 5.34 -33.87 -15.82
N GLU A 699 5.16 -34.25 -17.10
CA GLU A 699 4.05 -35.12 -17.48
C GLU A 699 4.38 -36.58 -17.06
N GLU A 700 3.44 -37.26 -16.41
CA GLU A 700 3.52 -38.73 -16.26
C GLU A 700 3.60 -39.34 -17.68
N LYS A 701 4.75 -39.82 -18.09
CA LYS A 701 4.81 -40.79 -19.19
C LYS A 701 4.06 -42.03 -18.70
N GLY A 702 2.88 -42.25 -19.31
CA GLY A 702 2.05 -43.41 -19.01
C GLY A 702 2.90 -44.68 -19.03
N VAL A 703 2.91 -45.38 -17.92
CA VAL A 703 3.51 -46.69 -17.81
C VAL A 703 2.70 -47.58 -18.75
N ASP A 704 3.29 -47.89 -19.89
CA ASP A 704 2.79 -48.92 -20.78
C ASP A 704 2.87 -50.25 -20.03
N ASN A 705 1.74 -50.70 -19.48
CA ASN A 705 1.59 -51.99 -18.88
C ASN A 705 1.66 -53.06 -19.98
N GLY A 706 2.84 -53.28 -20.52
CA GLY A 706 3.17 -54.45 -21.28
C GLY A 706 2.91 -55.71 -20.46
N LYS A 707 1.74 -56.29 -20.65
CA LYS A 707 1.52 -57.69 -20.26
C LYS A 707 2.52 -58.56 -21.02
N ASP A 708 3.55 -58.98 -20.34
CA ASP A 708 4.29 -60.15 -20.80
C ASP A 708 3.86 -61.37 -19.98
N SER A 709 3.19 -62.22 -20.68
CA SER A 709 2.88 -63.60 -20.32
C SER A 709 4.17 -64.43 -20.32
N ARG A 710 4.63 -64.85 -19.16
CA ARG A 710 5.09 -66.24 -18.96
C ARG A 710 5.37 -66.47 -17.46
#